data_4f1a0315a9ad740e8861f6cce05ee5f8
#
_entry.id   4f1a0315a9ad740e8861f6cce05ee5f8
#
_cell.length_a   1.000
_cell.length_b   1.000
_cell.length_c   1.000
_cell.angle_alpha   90.00
_cell.angle_beta   90.00
_cell.angle_gamma   90.00
#
_symmetry.space_group_name_H-M   'P 1'
#
loop_
_entity.id
_entity.type
_entity.pdbx_description
1 polymer ?
#
loop_
_entity_poly.entity_id
_entity_poly.type
_entity_poly.pdbx_seq_one_letter_code
_entity_poly.pdbx_strand_id
1 'polypeptide(L)'
;MARKQCQVCGQPATVRVEANLNGRNSTMLLCDDHYRQLVRQQKRTVSPLEALFGSRNGLFEDFLGSDFFRIGEDATPVAADTDDVVDASFGEPATAGSGAPRRRGSGLASRISEQSEALLQEAAKHAAEFGRSEVDTEHLLLALADSDVVKTILGQFKIKVDDLKRQIESEAKRGDKPFEGEIGVSPRVKDALSRAFVASNELGHSYVGPEHFLIGLAEEGEGLAANLLRRYGLTPQALRQQVSKVVGKGAEDGRAETPTNTPELDKYSRDLTKMARDGKLDPVIGRAQEIETTIEVLARRKKNNPVLIGEPGVGKTAIVEGLAQRMVAGEVPETLRDKRLVELNINAMVAGAKYRGEFEERVQKVLKEVTEHQGELILFIDEVHTIVGAGQGGGEGGLDVANVFKPMMARGELNLIGATTLNEYQKYIEKDAALERRFQPVTVPEPTVAQAIMILRGLRDTFEAHHKVSISEDAIIAAAELSDRYITVRFLPDKAIDLLDQAAARVKLSATARPVAVQELESELHQLRREQDYVAARKQYDQAAELGKRIEAKEAELKKLVEDWERERASGSAEVKAEHVAQVVSRLTGIPVNELTVEEREKLLHLEQRLHERLVGQDEAVRAVADAVRLSRAGLREGSKPVATFLFLGPTGVGKTELAKALAESIYGDEHALLRIDMSEYGERHTVARLVGAPPGYVGYDEGGQLTEKVRRKPYSVLLLDEIEKAHPDVYNILLQVFDDGRLTDGKGRVVDFTNTIIIATSNLGSDIIQRRLKAREAAGEEYEKTKAEVMDVLRGHFRPEFLNRIDEIIVFHALGKEEIRHIVGLQLDRVARSAASQGVTLTFDQTLIDHFAEEGYKPEFGARELKRLIRSELETALAREMLGGGIGKGDHASARWDDKAERVVFERKEPPQTPAEPEQPDVAKATETPHGDAGKDSSKKKSASDAS
;
A
#
# COMPACT_ATOMS: atom_id res chain seq x y z
N MET A 1 9.70 -20.59 -56.18
CA MET A 1 8.90 -20.01 -55.10
C MET A 1 8.77 -18.52 -55.35
N ALA A 2 7.57 -17.94 -55.34
CA ALA A 2 7.37 -16.52 -55.65
C ALA A 2 7.97 -15.68 -54.50
N ARG A 3 8.91 -14.79 -54.83
CA ARG A 3 9.47 -13.84 -53.83
C ARG A 3 8.35 -12.99 -53.29
N LYS A 4 8.26 -12.90 -51.94
CA LYS A 4 7.30 -12.01 -51.27
C LYS A 4 7.61 -10.58 -51.68
N GLN A 5 6.60 -9.81 -52.11
CA GLN A 5 6.74 -8.44 -52.62
C GLN A 5 6.17 -7.42 -51.65
N CYS A 6 6.78 -6.24 -51.56
CA CYS A 6 6.30 -5.09 -50.81
C CYS A 6 4.91 -4.67 -51.30
N GLN A 7 3.95 -4.57 -50.40
CA GLN A 7 2.54 -4.25 -50.74
C GLN A 7 2.33 -2.82 -51.24
N VAL A 8 3.35 -1.94 -51.11
CA VAL A 8 3.27 -0.56 -51.55
C VAL A 8 3.91 -0.32 -52.92
N CYS A 9 5.06 -0.94 -53.24
CA CYS A 9 5.81 -0.66 -54.46
C CYS A 9 6.15 -1.90 -55.31
N GLY A 10 5.82 -3.13 -54.85
CA GLY A 10 6.10 -4.36 -55.60
C GLY A 10 7.57 -4.83 -55.63
N GLN A 11 8.50 -4.11 -54.98
CA GLN A 11 9.89 -4.52 -54.78
C GLN A 11 9.96 -5.71 -53.80
N PRO A 12 11.07 -6.47 -53.72
CA PRO A 12 11.23 -7.54 -52.74
C PRO A 12 11.02 -7.01 -51.33
N ALA A 13 10.15 -7.67 -50.54
CA ALA A 13 9.91 -7.32 -49.19
C ALA A 13 11.03 -7.84 -48.25
N THR A 14 11.54 -6.98 -47.40
CA THR A 14 12.61 -7.29 -46.45
C THR A 14 12.12 -7.30 -44.98
N VAL A 15 10.95 -6.64 -44.72
CA VAL A 15 10.40 -6.50 -43.35
C VAL A 15 8.93 -6.90 -43.32
N ARG A 16 8.53 -7.67 -42.32
CA ARG A 16 7.14 -7.94 -41.98
C ARG A 16 6.68 -7.09 -40.81
N VAL A 17 5.64 -6.28 -41.02
CA VAL A 17 5.09 -5.39 -40.00
C VAL A 17 3.69 -5.90 -39.60
N GLU A 18 3.47 -6.12 -38.33
CA GLU A 18 2.15 -6.38 -37.76
C GLU A 18 1.58 -5.09 -37.18
N ALA A 19 0.48 -4.62 -37.76
CA ALA A 19 -0.20 -3.42 -37.31
C ALA A 19 -1.63 -3.73 -36.88
N ASN A 20 -2.05 -3.21 -35.75
CA ASN A 20 -3.44 -3.26 -35.32
C ASN A 20 -4.15 -2.00 -35.86
N LEU A 21 -4.93 -2.17 -36.90
CA LEU A 21 -5.74 -1.10 -37.49
C LEU A 21 -7.21 -1.35 -37.13
N ASN A 22 -7.77 -0.51 -36.28
CA ASN A 22 -9.19 -0.56 -35.86
C ASN A 22 -9.59 -1.91 -35.20
N GLY A 23 -8.73 -2.47 -34.32
CA GLY A 23 -9.02 -3.71 -33.59
C GLY A 23 -8.84 -5.00 -34.43
N ARG A 24 -8.26 -4.92 -35.63
CA ARG A 24 -7.89 -6.09 -36.43
C ARG A 24 -6.39 -6.11 -36.69
N ASN A 25 -5.75 -7.19 -36.29
CA ASN A 25 -4.33 -7.41 -36.61
C ASN A 25 -4.19 -7.66 -38.12
N SER A 26 -3.48 -6.79 -38.82
CA SER A 26 -3.12 -6.92 -40.21
C SER A 26 -1.60 -6.98 -40.36
N THR A 27 -1.13 -7.89 -41.20
CA THR A 27 0.28 -8.07 -41.46
C THR A 27 0.62 -7.44 -42.81
N MET A 28 1.56 -6.52 -42.85
CA MET A 28 2.05 -5.89 -44.09
C MET A 28 3.49 -6.28 -44.37
N LEU A 29 3.79 -6.58 -45.63
CA LEU A 29 5.15 -6.84 -46.08
C LEU A 29 5.70 -5.59 -46.79
N LEU A 30 6.82 -5.02 -46.31
CA LEU A 30 7.40 -3.80 -46.80
C LEU A 30 8.86 -3.98 -47.20
N CYS A 31 9.32 -3.22 -48.21
CA CYS A 31 10.75 -3.06 -48.45
C CYS A 31 11.33 -2.05 -47.46
N ASP A 32 12.64 -2.02 -47.31
CA ASP A 32 13.39 -1.15 -46.41
C ASP A 32 13.01 0.35 -46.51
N ASP A 33 12.83 0.85 -47.71
CA ASP A 33 12.49 2.24 -47.92
C ASP A 33 11.10 2.61 -47.42
N HIS A 34 10.09 1.76 -47.66
CA HIS A 34 8.74 1.98 -47.17
C HIS A 34 8.61 1.73 -45.69
N TYR A 35 9.39 0.83 -45.12
CA TYR A 35 9.48 0.64 -43.67
C TYR A 35 10.06 1.88 -42.98
N ARG A 36 11.17 2.44 -43.50
CA ARG A 36 11.77 3.68 -43.00
C ARG A 36 10.83 4.89 -43.13
N GLN A 37 10.06 4.94 -44.21
CA GLN A 37 9.05 5.98 -44.41
C GLN A 37 7.89 5.88 -43.41
N LEU A 38 7.41 4.69 -43.11
CA LEU A 38 6.39 4.44 -42.11
C LEU A 38 6.87 4.85 -40.70
N VAL A 39 8.10 4.49 -40.34
CA VAL A 39 8.71 4.85 -39.04
C VAL A 39 8.91 6.36 -38.92
N ARG A 40 9.25 7.06 -40.02
CA ARG A 40 9.35 8.52 -40.04
C ARG A 40 8.00 9.24 -39.88
N GLN A 41 6.93 8.71 -40.39
CA GLN A 41 5.58 9.31 -40.24
C GLN A 41 5.00 9.15 -38.82
N GLN A 42 5.39 8.12 -38.06
CA GLN A 42 4.96 7.92 -36.66
C GLN A 42 5.70 8.81 -35.63
N LYS A 43 6.80 9.47 -35.99
CA LYS A 43 7.60 10.31 -35.09
C LYS A 43 7.06 11.74 -34.84
N ARG A 44 5.76 11.98 -34.90
CA ARG A 44 5.14 13.27 -34.57
C ARG A 44 4.34 13.27 -33.25
N THR A 45 4.68 12.41 -32.30
CA THR A 45 4.21 12.56 -30.90
C THR A 45 5.43 12.78 -30.03
N VAL A 46 5.59 14.02 -29.58
CA VAL A 46 6.66 14.48 -28.67
C VAL A 46 6.59 13.66 -27.38
N SER A 47 7.72 13.04 -27.00
CA SER A 47 7.79 12.33 -25.73
C SER A 47 7.82 13.32 -24.54
N PRO A 48 7.32 12.93 -23.35
CA PRO A 48 7.37 13.80 -22.16
C PRO A 48 8.79 14.27 -21.79
N LEU A 49 9.83 13.54 -22.21
CA LEU A 49 11.23 13.92 -22.03
C LEU A 49 11.68 15.03 -22.98
N GLU A 50 11.19 15.02 -24.24
CA GLU A 50 11.45 16.11 -25.20
C GLU A 50 10.78 17.42 -24.78
N ALA A 51 9.61 17.35 -24.10
CA ALA A 51 8.93 18.53 -23.55
C ALA A 51 9.67 19.14 -22.34
N LEU A 52 10.40 18.33 -21.56
CA LEU A 52 11.13 18.80 -20.38
C LEU A 52 12.50 19.44 -20.73
N PHE A 53 13.14 18.98 -21.78
CA PHE A 53 14.46 19.48 -22.21
C PHE A 53 14.42 20.50 -23.37
N GLY A 54 13.31 20.56 -24.11
CA GLY A 54 13.13 21.38 -25.28
C GLY A 54 12.90 22.88 -25.05
N SER A 55 12.84 23.39 -23.82
CA SER A 55 12.44 24.79 -23.59
C SER A 55 13.49 25.70 -22.97
N ARG A 56 14.71 25.25 -22.64
CA ARG A 56 15.71 26.15 -22.04
C ARG A 56 17.20 26.07 -22.45
N ASN A 57 17.66 24.99 -23.11
CA ASN A 57 19.05 24.93 -23.54
C ASN A 57 19.20 24.14 -24.84
N GLY A 58 19.18 24.81 -25.98
CA GLY A 58 19.46 24.24 -27.32
C GLY A 58 20.83 23.56 -27.47
N LEU A 59 21.69 23.62 -26.47
CA LEU A 59 23.00 22.99 -26.42
C LEU A 59 22.94 21.45 -26.36
N PHE A 60 21.86 20.86 -25.83
CA PHE A 60 21.82 19.41 -25.59
C PHE A 60 21.31 18.61 -26.79
N GLU A 61 20.35 19.14 -27.55
CA GLU A 61 19.88 18.50 -28.80
C GLU A 61 20.92 18.52 -29.90
N ASP A 62 21.68 19.65 -30.05
CA ASP A 62 22.78 19.74 -31.01
C ASP A 62 24.05 19.02 -30.53
N PHE A 63 24.24 18.88 -29.20
CA PHE A 63 25.40 18.22 -28.61
C PHE A 63 25.39 16.72 -28.88
N LEU A 64 24.23 16.09 -28.88
CA LEU A 64 24.07 14.62 -29.03
C LEU A 64 23.34 14.21 -30.33
N GLY A 65 22.85 15.09 -31.15
CA GLY A 65 22.24 14.92 -32.48
C GLY A 65 21.30 13.67 -32.61
N SER A 66 20.26 13.78 -33.42
CA SER A 66 19.25 12.68 -33.60
C SER A 66 19.82 11.35 -34.12
N ASP A 67 21.04 11.35 -34.66
CA ASP A 67 21.71 10.14 -35.16
C ASP A 67 22.56 9.42 -34.12
N PHE A 68 22.92 10.08 -33.01
CA PHE A 68 23.70 9.48 -31.93
C PHE A 68 22.87 8.46 -31.09
N PHE A 69 21.56 8.64 -31.02
CA PHE A 69 20.65 7.74 -30.29
C PHE A 69 20.27 6.46 -31.05
N ARG A 70 20.80 6.26 -32.27
CA ARG A 70 20.49 5.11 -33.11
C ARG A 70 21.47 3.94 -33.06
N ILE A 71 22.51 4.04 -32.25
CA ILE A 71 23.48 2.94 -32.09
C ILE A 71 23.03 2.06 -30.95
N GLY A 72 22.25 1.01 -31.25
CA GLY A 72 21.91 0.00 -30.25
C GLY A 72 20.60 -0.77 -30.42
N GLU A 73 20.00 -0.76 -31.62
CA GLU A 73 18.99 -1.77 -31.96
C GLU A 73 19.51 -2.56 -33.17
N ASP A 74 19.82 -3.83 -32.92
CA ASP A 74 20.28 -4.80 -33.89
C ASP A 74 19.27 -4.93 -35.05
N ALA A 75 19.47 -4.16 -36.10
CA ALA A 75 18.96 -4.49 -37.41
C ALA A 75 20.02 -5.39 -38.09
N THR A 76 19.98 -6.68 -37.84
CA THR A 76 20.78 -7.65 -38.60
C THR A 76 20.31 -7.65 -40.06
N PRO A 77 21.16 -7.35 -41.03
CA PRO A 77 20.79 -7.48 -42.44
C PRO A 77 20.62 -8.97 -42.73
N VAL A 78 19.44 -9.35 -43.17
CA VAL A 78 19.15 -10.73 -43.58
C VAL A 78 19.96 -11.04 -44.84
N ALA A 79 20.84 -12.03 -44.76
CA ALA A 79 21.55 -12.56 -45.90
C ALA A 79 20.52 -13.14 -46.94
N ALA A 80 20.83 -12.99 -48.20
CA ALA A 80 19.89 -13.14 -49.31
C ALA A 80 19.32 -14.55 -49.56
N ASP A 81 19.55 -15.51 -48.66
CA ASP A 81 19.21 -16.93 -48.91
C ASP A 81 18.38 -17.67 -47.84
N THR A 82 17.75 -16.97 -46.89
CA THR A 82 16.86 -17.61 -45.91
C THR A 82 15.46 -17.01 -45.94
N ASP A 83 14.43 -17.85 -45.80
CA ASP A 83 13.00 -17.52 -45.82
C ASP A 83 12.51 -16.69 -44.61
N ASP A 84 13.44 -16.12 -43.81
CA ASP A 84 13.12 -15.41 -42.58
C ASP A 84 12.93 -13.91 -42.83
N VAL A 85 11.69 -13.46 -42.74
CA VAL A 85 11.28 -12.06 -42.73
C VAL A 85 11.28 -11.60 -41.25
N VAL A 86 11.99 -10.50 -40.94
CA VAL A 86 12.01 -9.96 -39.57
C VAL A 86 10.60 -9.51 -39.14
N ASP A 87 10.10 -10.05 -38.03
CA ASP A 87 8.82 -9.68 -37.44
C ASP A 87 8.97 -8.42 -36.57
N ALA A 88 8.37 -7.30 -36.99
CA ALA A 88 8.21 -6.11 -36.19
C ALA A 88 6.72 -5.94 -35.82
N SER A 89 6.38 -6.06 -34.54
CA SER A 89 5.02 -5.85 -34.02
C SER A 89 4.88 -4.45 -33.44
N PHE A 90 3.91 -3.69 -33.93
CA PHE A 90 3.51 -2.41 -33.35
C PHE A 90 2.32 -2.64 -32.39
N GLY A 91 2.59 -2.55 -31.08
CA GLY A 91 1.54 -2.56 -30.05
C GLY A 91 0.99 -1.17 -29.81
N GLU A 92 -0.31 -1.06 -29.63
CA GLU A 92 -0.96 0.17 -29.17
C GLU A 92 -0.37 0.63 -27.82
N PRO A 93 -0.35 1.95 -27.51
CA PRO A 93 0.03 2.41 -26.19
C PRO A 93 -1.01 1.92 -25.16
N ALA A 94 -0.57 1.02 -24.28
CA ALA A 94 -1.38 0.51 -23.18
C ALA A 94 -1.89 1.66 -22.32
N THR A 95 -3.21 1.72 -22.18
CA THR A 95 -3.89 2.49 -21.15
C THR A 95 -3.36 2.06 -19.78
N ALA A 96 -3.05 3.04 -18.95
CA ALA A 96 -2.47 2.87 -17.63
C ALA A 96 -3.31 1.95 -16.74
N GLY A 97 -2.73 0.82 -16.36
CA GLY A 97 -3.26 -0.11 -15.38
C GLY A 97 -2.15 -0.97 -14.81
N SER A 98 -1.84 -0.75 -13.55
CA SER A 98 -1.09 -1.57 -12.59
C SER A 98 0.37 -1.93 -12.90
N GLY A 99 1.25 -1.27 -12.18
CA GLY A 99 2.50 -1.67 -11.52
C GLY A 99 3.34 -2.81 -12.06
N ALA A 100 4.23 -2.48 -13.05
CA ALA A 100 5.52 -3.15 -13.19
C ALA A 100 6.58 -2.09 -13.51
N PRO A 101 7.84 -2.20 -13.01
CA PRO A 101 8.84 -1.17 -13.21
C PRO A 101 9.17 -1.05 -14.69
N ARG A 102 8.96 0.14 -15.24
CA ARG A 102 9.36 0.48 -16.61
C ARG A 102 10.86 0.27 -16.73
N ARG A 103 11.30 -0.62 -17.59
CA ARG A 103 12.68 -0.71 -18.05
C ARG A 103 13.05 0.66 -18.66
N ARG A 104 14.00 1.36 -18.02
CA ARG A 104 14.63 2.57 -18.59
C ARG A 104 15.21 2.19 -19.94
N GLY A 105 15.01 3.04 -20.96
CA GLY A 105 15.57 2.87 -22.29
C GLY A 105 17.10 2.74 -22.22
N SER A 106 17.66 1.82 -22.98
CA SER A 106 19.08 1.43 -22.98
C SER A 106 19.98 2.38 -23.78
N GLY A 107 19.64 3.65 -23.98
CA GLY A 107 20.42 4.62 -24.74
C GLY A 107 21.49 5.36 -23.89
N LEU A 108 22.56 5.87 -24.53
CA LEU A 108 23.68 6.60 -23.91
C LEU A 108 23.18 7.72 -22.99
N ALA A 109 22.18 8.51 -23.42
CA ALA A 109 21.66 9.65 -22.66
C ALA A 109 21.02 9.27 -21.30
N SER A 110 20.48 8.06 -21.16
CA SER A 110 19.89 7.60 -19.90
C SER A 110 20.93 7.05 -18.90
N ARG A 111 22.18 6.96 -19.32
CA ARG A 111 23.29 6.43 -18.53
C ARG A 111 24.40 7.44 -18.24
N ILE A 112 24.35 8.65 -18.77
CA ILE A 112 25.32 9.70 -18.46
C ILE A 112 25.11 10.15 -17.02
N SER A 113 26.19 10.20 -16.21
CA SER A 113 26.11 10.70 -14.84
C SER A 113 25.93 12.23 -14.83
N GLU A 114 25.30 12.79 -13.77
CA GLU A 114 25.14 14.24 -13.61
C GLU A 114 26.49 14.97 -13.69
N GLN A 115 27.55 14.36 -13.17
CA GLN A 115 28.90 14.90 -13.24
C GLN A 115 29.44 14.95 -14.67
N SER A 116 29.17 13.91 -15.47
CA SER A 116 29.56 13.88 -16.89
C SER A 116 28.79 14.90 -17.71
N GLU A 117 27.56 15.14 -17.38
CA GLU A 117 26.72 16.17 -18.01
C GLU A 117 27.25 17.58 -17.73
N ALA A 118 27.61 17.88 -16.48
CA ALA A 118 28.22 19.14 -16.10
C ALA A 118 29.56 19.37 -16.80
N LEU A 119 30.39 18.33 -16.95
CA LEU A 119 31.69 18.41 -17.66
C LEU A 119 31.53 18.65 -19.18
N LEU A 120 30.48 18.13 -19.80
CA LEU A 120 30.18 18.44 -21.20
C LEU A 120 29.78 19.91 -21.39
N GLN A 121 29.05 20.49 -20.45
CA GLN A 121 28.70 21.90 -20.44
C GLN A 121 29.94 22.78 -20.23
N GLU A 122 30.90 22.38 -19.39
CA GLU A 122 32.15 23.06 -19.16
C GLU A 122 33.06 22.97 -20.38
N ALA A 123 33.10 21.82 -21.06
CA ALA A 123 33.81 21.67 -22.33
C ALA A 123 33.27 22.60 -23.42
N ALA A 124 31.96 22.85 -23.46
CA ALA A 124 31.36 23.81 -24.38
C ALA A 124 31.80 25.26 -24.05
N LYS A 125 31.88 25.63 -22.77
CA LYS A 125 32.41 26.95 -22.37
C LYS A 125 33.87 27.12 -22.79
N HIS A 126 34.71 26.12 -22.59
CA HIS A 126 36.11 26.16 -23.04
C HIS A 126 36.23 26.29 -24.57
N ALA A 127 35.35 25.65 -25.35
CA ALA A 127 35.30 25.83 -26.80
C ALA A 127 34.93 27.26 -27.17
N ALA A 128 33.94 27.87 -26.49
CA ALA A 128 33.57 29.26 -26.67
C ALA A 128 34.71 30.22 -26.37
N GLU A 129 35.39 30.05 -25.25
CA GLU A 129 36.55 30.86 -24.83
C GLU A 129 37.72 30.73 -25.80
N PHE A 130 37.92 29.55 -26.39
CA PHE A 130 38.94 29.34 -27.43
C PHE A 130 38.51 29.82 -28.83
N GLY A 131 37.34 30.40 -28.95
CA GLY A 131 36.81 30.96 -30.23
C GLY A 131 36.45 29.90 -31.27
N ARG A 132 36.00 28.72 -30.81
CA ARG A 132 35.63 27.55 -31.64
C ARG A 132 34.11 27.38 -31.67
N SER A 133 33.56 27.03 -32.83
CA SER A 133 32.15 26.75 -33.04
C SER A 133 31.75 25.29 -32.66
N GLU A 134 32.73 24.43 -32.35
CA GLU A 134 32.52 23.04 -32.02
C GLU A 134 33.41 22.65 -30.83
N VAL A 135 32.87 21.78 -29.95
CA VAL A 135 33.66 21.10 -28.91
C VAL A 135 34.49 20.02 -29.55
N ASP A 136 35.82 20.12 -29.44
CA ASP A 136 36.76 19.09 -29.89
C ASP A 136 37.41 18.40 -28.68
N THR A 137 38.21 17.37 -28.92
CA THR A 137 38.78 16.46 -27.89
C THR A 137 39.61 17.19 -26.82
N GLU A 138 40.30 18.30 -27.18
CA GLU A 138 41.05 19.13 -26.24
C GLU A 138 40.17 19.86 -25.24
N HIS A 139 39.00 20.36 -25.68
CA HIS A 139 38.07 21.04 -24.78
C HIS A 139 37.47 20.07 -23.78
N LEU A 140 37.12 18.85 -24.21
CA LEU A 140 36.63 17.81 -23.35
C LEU A 140 37.71 17.32 -22.35
N LEU A 141 38.95 17.15 -22.78
CA LEU A 141 40.05 16.76 -21.90
C LEU A 141 40.35 17.84 -20.85
N LEU A 142 40.26 19.11 -21.24
CA LEU A 142 40.46 20.26 -20.34
C LEU A 142 39.42 20.27 -19.24
N ALA A 143 38.14 20.07 -19.56
CA ALA A 143 37.05 19.97 -18.61
C ALA A 143 37.22 18.73 -17.72
N LEU A 144 37.59 17.58 -18.28
CA LEU A 144 37.84 16.34 -17.52
C LEU A 144 38.96 16.49 -16.50
N ALA A 145 39.98 17.34 -16.78
CA ALA A 145 41.07 17.59 -15.86
C ALA A 145 40.62 18.25 -14.54
N ASP A 146 39.40 18.80 -14.49
CA ASP A 146 38.80 19.36 -13.26
C ASP A 146 38.04 18.34 -12.44
N SER A 147 37.70 17.19 -12.98
CA SER A 147 37.03 16.11 -12.26
C SER A 147 37.93 15.48 -11.21
N ASP A 148 37.44 15.28 -9.99
CA ASP A 148 38.19 14.68 -8.89
C ASP A 148 38.56 13.23 -9.17
N VAL A 149 37.68 12.50 -9.88
CA VAL A 149 37.94 11.11 -10.30
C VAL A 149 39.13 11.07 -11.28
N VAL A 150 39.12 11.98 -12.27
CA VAL A 150 40.18 12.08 -13.25
C VAL A 150 41.51 12.56 -12.62
N LYS A 151 41.46 13.52 -11.69
CA LYS A 151 42.63 13.93 -10.89
C LYS A 151 43.25 12.76 -10.13
N THR A 152 42.41 11.94 -9.52
CA THR A 152 42.86 10.74 -8.78
C THR A 152 43.54 9.74 -9.73
N ILE A 153 42.94 9.48 -10.90
CA ILE A 153 43.51 8.57 -11.90
C ILE A 153 44.85 9.12 -12.41
N LEU A 154 44.90 10.42 -12.80
CA LEU A 154 46.14 11.07 -13.26
C LEU A 154 47.24 11.05 -12.18
N GLY A 155 46.86 11.25 -10.92
CA GLY A 155 47.75 11.17 -9.77
C GLY A 155 48.46 9.80 -9.62
N GLN A 156 47.77 8.70 -9.92
CA GLN A 156 48.34 7.37 -9.92
C GLN A 156 49.45 7.19 -10.99
N PHE A 157 49.31 7.91 -12.09
CA PHE A 157 50.35 7.97 -13.15
C PHE A 157 51.41 9.04 -12.89
N LYS A 158 51.37 9.72 -11.71
CA LYS A 158 52.29 10.81 -11.31
C LYS A 158 52.26 12.02 -12.27
N ILE A 159 51.13 12.28 -12.91
CA ILE A 159 50.91 13.41 -13.81
C ILE A 159 50.28 14.57 -13.00
N LYS A 160 50.90 15.74 -13.07
CA LYS A 160 50.35 16.95 -12.46
C LYS A 160 49.30 17.55 -13.38
N VAL A 161 48.12 17.75 -12.86
CA VAL A 161 46.98 18.26 -13.62
C VAL A 161 47.28 19.64 -14.23
N ASP A 162 47.97 20.52 -13.51
CA ASP A 162 48.34 21.86 -13.97
C ASP A 162 49.31 21.84 -15.17
N ASP A 163 50.20 20.81 -15.23
CA ASP A 163 51.11 20.67 -16.36
C ASP A 163 50.35 20.17 -17.58
N LEU A 164 49.39 19.26 -17.41
CA LEU A 164 48.53 18.78 -18.49
C LEU A 164 47.67 19.92 -19.04
N LYS A 165 47.02 20.73 -18.19
CA LYS A 165 46.21 21.88 -18.60
C LYS A 165 47.05 22.89 -19.42
N ARG A 166 48.22 23.28 -18.90
CA ARG A 166 49.11 24.19 -19.62
C ARG A 166 49.49 23.67 -21.02
N GLN A 167 49.69 22.36 -21.11
CA GLN A 167 50.04 21.77 -22.41
C GLN A 167 48.88 21.73 -23.38
N ILE A 168 47.63 21.43 -22.87
CA ILE A 168 46.43 21.52 -23.67
C ILE A 168 46.24 22.95 -24.18
N GLU A 169 46.33 23.95 -23.30
CA GLU A 169 46.16 25.35 -23.64
C GLU A 169 47.22 25.88 -24.66
N SER A 170 48.41 25.32 -24.65
CA SER A 170 49.49 25.70 -25.55
C SER A 170 49.35 25.05 -26.94
N GLU A 171 48.83 23.84 -27.03
CA GLU A 171 48.72 23.10 -28.30
C GLU A 171 47.32 23.20 -28.92
N ALA A 172 46.30 23.63 -28.17
CA ALA A 172 44.94 23.79 -28.66
C ALA A 172 44.83 24.95 -29.69
N LYS A 173 44.06 24.73 -30.73
CA LYS A 173 43.82 25.75 -31.77
C LYS A 173 42.86 26.81 -31.25
N ARG A 174 43.29 28.09 -31.24
CA ARG A 174 42.48 29.24 -30.81
C ARG A 174 42.01 30.09 -31.99
N GLY A 175 40.79 30.62 -31.91
CA GLY A 175 40.27 31.64 -32.78
C GLY A 175 40.70 33.03 -32.32
N ASP A 176 40.48 34.03 -33.16
CA ASP A 176 40.91 35.44 -32.88
C ASP A 176 40.01 36.15 -31.84
N LYS A 177 38.80 35.64 -31.60
CA LYS A 177 37.80 36.16 -30.61
C LYS A 177 36.99 35.02 -30.02
N PRO A 178 36.48 35.17 -28.77
CA PRO A 178 35.52 34.23 -28.21
C PRO A 178 34.30 34.07 -29.14
N PHE A 179 33.78 32.83 -29.22
CA PHE A 179 32.66 32.54 -30.11
C PHE A 179 31.33 32.78 -29.38
N GLU A 180 30.50 33.66 -29.99
CA GLU A 180 29.14 33.97 -29.49
C GLU A 180 28.11 33.32 -30.44
N GLY A 181 27.81 32.03 -30.25
CA GLY A 181 26.86 31.31 -31.09
C GLY A 181 26.58 29.91 -30.52
N GLU A 182 25.74 29.17 -31.20
CA GLU A 182 25.47 27.76 -30.83
C GLU A 182 26.74 26.94 -31.09
N ILE A 183 27.12 26.11 -30.09
CA ILE A 183 28.33 25.32 -30.11
C ILE A 183 27.98 23.87 -30.43
N GLY A 184 28.49 23.39 -31.55
CA GLY A 184 28.30 22.00 -31.97
C GLY A 184 29.30 21.03 -31.33
N VAL A 185 29.21 19.75 -31.66
CA VAL A 185 30.13 18.69 -31.20
C VAL A 185 30.88 18.09 -32.39
N SER A 186 32.20 18.08 -32.31
CA SER A 186 33.02 17.48 -33.37
C SER A 186 32.74 15.94 -33.53
N PRO A 187 32.89 15.41 -34.73
CA PRO A 187 32.75 13.97 -34.96
C PRO A 187 33.69 13.12 -34.09
N ARG A 188 34.86 13.63 -33.73
CA ARG A 188 35.82 12.95 -32.85
C ARG A 188 35.34 12.82 -31.43
N VAL A 189 34.71 13.86 -30.88
CA VAL A 189 34.10 13.78 -29.53
C VAL A 189 32.94 12.82 -29.54
N LYS A 190 32.12 12.80 -30.62
CA LYS A 190 31.05 11.80 -30.76
C LYS A 190 31.58 10.37 -30.75
N ASP A 191 32.68 10.10 -31.44
CA ASP A 191 33.36 8.79 -31.43
C ASP A 191 33.92 8.47 -30.03
N ALA A 192 34.60 9.42 -29.38
CA ALA A 192 35.10 9.24 -28.02
C ALA A 192 34.00 8.93 -27.00
N LEU A 193 32.81 9.60 -27.09
CA LEU A 193 31.66 9.31 -26.23
C LEU A 193 31.04 7.92 -26.49
N SER A 194 31.01 7.50 -27.77
CA SER A 194 30.58 6.14 -28.14
C SER A 194 31.49 5.07 -27.53
N ARG A 195 32.80 5.28 -27.60
CA ARG A 195 33.80 4.39 -26.97
C ARG A 195 33.70 4.40 -25.45
N ALA A 196 33.44 5.54 -24.83
CA ALA A 196 33.21 5.65 -23.40
C ALA A 196 32.01 4.80 -22.94
N PHE A 197 30.94 4.75 -23.73
CA PHE A 197 29.80 3.89 -23.47
C PHE A 197 30.15 2.39 -23.55
N VAL A 198 30.95 2.00 -24.56
CA VAL A 198 31.44 0.63 -24.66
C VAL A 198 32.33 0.29 -23.49
N ALA A 199 33.23 1.17 -23.09
CA ALA A 199 34.11 1.00 -21.93
C ALA A 199 33.31 0.85 -20.60
N SER A 200 32.24 1.64 -20.42
CA SER A 200 31.35 1.49 -19.27
C SER A 200 30.71 0.09 -19.20
N ASN A 201 30.19 -0.40 -20.33
CA ASN A 201 29.61 -1.75 -20.41
C ASN A 201 30.62 -2.86 -20.15
N GLU A 202 31.85 -2.74 -20.69
CA GLU A 202 32.93 -3.72 -20.47
C GLU A 202 33.40 -3.75 -19.01
N LEU A 203 33.43 -2.61 -18.33
CA LEU A 203 33.73 -2.50 -16.90
C LEU A 203 32.58 -2.92 -16.00
N GLY A 204 31.40 -3.16 -16.56
CA GLY A 204 30.18 -3.59 -15.83
C GLY A 204 29.49 -2.46 -15.05
N HIS A 205 29.70 -1.20 -15.45
CA HIS A 205 29.08 -0.04 -14.82
C HIS A 205 27.70 0.24 -15.43
N SER A 206 26.74 0.69 -14.60
CA SER A 206 25.38 1.05 -15.03
C SER A 206 25.27 2.48 -15.57
N TYR A 207 26.34 3.27 -15.43
CA TYR A 207 26.44 4.68 -15.80
C TYR A 207 27.70 4.97 -16.64
N VAL A 208 27.73 6.12 -17.30
CA VAL A 208 28.89 6.64 -18.03
C VAL A 208 29.43 7.87 -17.30
N GLY A 209 30.52 7.69 -16.56
CA GLY A 209 31.18 8.72 -15.75
C GLY A 209 32.37 9.39 -16.47
N PRO A 210 33.01 10.40 -15.81
CA PRO A 210 34.20 11.10 -16.33
C PRO A 210 35.38 10.17 -16.66
N GLU A 211 35.54 9.08 -15.89
CA GLU A 211 36.54 8.05 -16.11
C GLU A 211 36.36 7.32 -17.44
N HIS A 212 35.13 7.08 -17.84
CA HIS A 212 34.82 6.46 -19.13
C HIS A 212 35.09 7.40 -20.29
N PHE A 213 34.80 8.72 -20.11
CA PHE A 213 35.15 9.74 -21.11
C PHE A 213 36.67 9.81 -21.32
N LEU A 214 37.47 9.67 -20.25
CA LEU A 214 38.92 9.65 -20.35
C LEU A 214 39.44 8.42 -21.14
N ILE A 215 38.83 7.24 -20.91
CA ILE A 215 39.12 6.02 -21.70
C ILE A 215 38.74 6.26 -23.17
N GLY A 216 37.53 6.77 -23.43
CA GLY A 216 37.05 7.01 -24.78
C GLY A 216 37.91 7.99 -25.56
N LEU A 217 38.40 9.07 -24.92
CA LEU A 217 39.34 10.01 -25.53
C LEU A 217 40.69 9.34 -25.84
N ALA A 218 41.19 8.45 -25.00
CA ALA A 218 42.41 7.72 -25.26
C ALA A 218 42.27 6.70 -26.42
N GLU A 219 41.05 6.14 -26.62
CA GLU A 219 40.75 5.16 -27.66
C GLU A 219 40.41 5.77 -29.02
N GLU A 220 39.92 7.03 -29.04
CA GLU A 220 39.67 7.77 -30.28
C GLU A 220 40.97 7.84 -31.15
N GLY A 221 42.09 8.06 -30.51
CA GLY A 221 43.42 7.81 -31.06
C GLY A 221 44.02 8.88 -31.99
N GLU A 222 43.21 9.77 -32.58
CA GLU A 222 43.68 10.75 -33.58
C GLU A 222 43.65 12.20 -33.08
N GLY A 223 42.76 12.54 -32.11
CA GLY A 223 42.60 13.89 -31.56
C GLY A 223 43.82 14.36 -30.74
N LEU A 224 43.81 15.68 -30.44
CA LEU A 224 44.87 16.27 -29.60
C LEU A 224 44.90 15.64 -28.22
N ALA A 225 43.72 15.36 -27.63
CA ALA A 225 43.59 14.70 -26.36
C ALA A 225 44.28 13.31 -26.37
N ALA A 226 43.98 12.48 -27.37
CA ALA A 226 44.57 11.14 -27.49
C ALA A 226 46.09 11.19 -27.64
N ASN A 227 46.62 12.15 -28.40
CA ASN A 227 48.04 12.33 -28.58
C ASN A 227 48.73 12.77 -27.29
N LEU A 228 48.14 13.70 -26.54
CA LEU A 228 48.66 14.13 -25.25
C LEU A 228 48.64 12.99 -24.23
N LEU A 229 47.50 12.28 -24.09
CA LEU A 229 47.41 11.14 -23.19
C LEU A 229 48.45 10.07 -23.50
N ARG A 230 48.71 9.78 -24.76
CA ARG A 230 49.74 8.84 -25.21
C ARG A 230 51.15 9.31 -24.86
N ARG A 231 51.48 10.62 -25.00
CA ARG A 231 52.79 11.19 -24.58
C ARG A 231 53.03 11.03 -23.08
N TYR A 232 51.96 11.10 -22.27
CA TYR A 232 52.03 10.83 -20.81
C TYR A 232 52.03 9.35 -20.47
N GLY A 233 52.01 8.45 -21.46
CA GLY A 233 51.99 7.00 -21.23
C GLY A 233 50.62 6.42 -20.84
N LEU A 234 49.58 7.20 -20.96
CA LEU A 234 48.21 6.78 -20.67
C LEU A 234 47.64 6.01 -21.87
N THR A 235 47.82 4.71 -21.85
CA THR A 235 47.22 3.83 -22.85
C THR A 235 45.81 3.41 -22.44
N PRO A 236 44.91 3.11 -23.38
CA PRO A 236 43.54 2.67 -23.05
C PRO A 236 43.50 1.49 -22.10
N GLN A 237 44.43 0.52 -22.26
CA GLN A 237 44.51 -0.66 -21.38
C GLN A 237 44.95 -0.30 -19.96
N ALA A 238 45.95 0.60 -19.82
CA ALA A 238 46.39 1.07 -18.51
C ALA A 238 45.30 1.86 -17.78
N LEU A 239 44.56 2.71 -18.52
CA LEU A 239 43.42 3.45 -17.99
C LEU A 239 42.30 2.50 -17.51
N ARG A 240 41.92 1.49 -18.30
CA ARG A 240 40.91 0.51 -17.91
C ARG A 240 41.33 -0.26 -16.64
N GLN A 241 42.56 -0.70 -16.53
CA GLN A 241 43.06 -1.36 -15.32
C GLN A 241 43.01 -0.43 -14.09
N GLN A 242 43.35 0.85 -14.28
CA GLN A 242 43.33 1.79 -13.19
C GLN A 242 41.93 2.20 -12.77
N VAL A 243 41.04 2.43 -13.73
CA VAL A 243 39.63 2.74 -13.48
C VAL A 243 38.95 1.60 -12.70
N SER A 244 39.19 0.34 -13.05
CA SER A 244 38.65 -0.81 -12.30
C SER A 244 39.15 -0.91 -10.86
N LYS A 245 40.31 -0.30 -10.54
CA LYS A 245 40.87 -0.25 -9.18
C LYS A 245 40.36 0.96 -8.38
N VAL A 246 40.14 2.11 -9.04
CA VAL A 246 39.77 3.37 -8.38
C VAL A 246 38.27 3.49 -8.19
N VAL A 247 37.47 3.09 -9.19
CA VAL A 247 36.02 3.30 -9.20
C VAL A 247 35.22 2.09 -8.74
N GLY A 248 35.84 0.88 -8.75
CA GLY A 248 35.15 -0.37 -8.40
C GLY A 248 34.06 -0.76 -9.43
N LYS A 249 33.38 -1.88 -9.17
CA LYS A 249 32.23 -2.31 -9.99
C LYS A 249 30.93 -1.85 -9.35
N GLY A 250 30.17 -0.94 -10.01
CA GLY A 250 28.78 -0.67 -9.66
C GLY A 250 28.48 0.58 -8.81
N ALA A 251 29.38 1.53 -8.64
CA ALA A 251 29.06 2.81 -7.98
C ALA A 251 28.20 3.70 -8.90
N GLU A 252 27.01 4.09 -8.45
CA GLU A 252 26.05 4.88 -9.27
C GLU A 252 26.41 6.37 -9.38
N ASP A 253 27.24 6.94 -8.48
CA ASP A 253 27.39 8.38 -8.30
C ASP A 253 28.71 8.98 -8.78
N GLY A 254 29.64 8.22 -9.38
CA GLY A 254 30.88 8.75 -9.95
C GLY A 254 31.83 9.49 -8.98
N ARG A 255 31.63 9.36 -7.65
CA ARG A 255 32.56 9.85 -6.63
C ARG A 255 33.64 8.80 -6.41
N ALA A 256 34.91 9.22 -6.49
CA ALA A 256 36.01 8.38 -6.12
C ALA A 256 35.87 8.00 -4.64
N GLU A 257 35.50 6.76 -4.33
CA GLU A 257 35.62 6.24 -2.98
C GLU A 257 37.12 6.16 -2.63
N THR A 258 37.50 6.76 -1.51
CA THR A 258 38.83 6.53 -0.94
C THR A 258 38.98 5.01 -0.80
N PRO A 259 40.06 4.41 -1.28
CA PRO A 259 40.26 2.98 -1.16
C PRO A 259 40.17 2.59 0.32
N THR A 260 39.15 1.83 0.66
CA THR A 260 38.92 1.34 2.03
C THR A 260 39.91 0.20 2.29
N ASN A 261 40.36 0.11 3.56
CA ASN A 261 41.24 -0.98 3.96
C ASN A 261 40.50 -2.35 4.00
N THR A 262 39.20 -2.38 3.77
CA THR A 262 38.32 -3.55 3.93
C THR A 262 37.41 -3.78 2.73
N PRO A 263 37.95 -4.04 1.52
CA PRO A 263 37.17 -4.10 0.28
C PRO A 263 36.20 -5.29 0.22
N GLU A 264 36.46 -6.41 0.88
CA GLU A 264 35.54 -7.56 0.89
C GLU A 264 34.40 -7.36 1.87
N LEU A 265 34.66 -6.75 3.03
CA LEU A 265 33.63 -6.37 4.01
C LEU A 265 32.65 -5.35 3.42
N ASP A 266 33.16 -4.33 2.74
CA ASP A 266 32.35 -3.22 2.19
C ASP A 266 31.36 -3.67 1.09
N LYS A 267 31.60 -4.81 0.44
CA LYS A 267 30.68 -5.41 -0.55
C LYS A 267 29.36 -5.89 0.06
N TYR A 268 29.38 -6.30 1.32
CA TYR A 268 28.25 -6.92 2.02
C TYR A 268 27.81 -6.13 3.24
N SER A 269 28.32 -4.90 3.38
CA SER A 269 28.10 -4.11 4.58
C SER A 269 27.79 -2.65 4.27
N ARG A 270 27.22 -1.98 5.29
CA ARG A 270 26.86 -0.56 5.28
C ARG A 270 27.63 0.14 6.39
N ASP A 271 28.44 1.14 6.07
CA ASP A 271 29.20 1.90 7.05
C ASP A 271 28.35 2.97 7.71
N LEU A 272 27.84 2.68 8.92
CA LEU A 272 26.99 3.60 9.68
C LEU A 272 27.76 4.84 10.14
N THR A 273 29.05 4.71 10.45
CA THR A 273 29.90 5.85 10.88
C THR A 273 30.11 6.83 9.72
N LYS A 274 30.31 6.34 8.49
CA LYS A 274 30.40 7.17 7.29
C LYS A 274 29.08 7.87 7.00
N MET A 275 27.95 7.15 7.09
CA MET A 275 26.63 7.73 6.89
C MET A 275 26.30 8.81 7.95
N ALA A 276 26.70 8.61 9.19
CA ALA A 276 26.57 9.61 10.24
C ALA A 276 27.36 10.89 9.91
N ARG A 277 28.60 10.75 9.40
CA ARG A 277 29.42 11.92 8.96
C ARG A 277 28.79 12.63 7.76
N ASP A 278 28.18 11.88 6.86
CA ASP A 278 27.52 12.43 5.67
C ASP A 278 26.14 13.03 5.98
N GLY A 279 25.64 12.93 7.23
CA GLY A 279 24.31 13.41 7.64
C GLY A 279 23.16 12.65 7.01
N LYS A 280 23.36 11.38 6.63
CA LYS A 280 22.38 10.52 5.96
C LYS A 280 21.54 9.66 6.93
N LEU A 281 21.83 9.72 8.22
CA LEU A 281 21.09 8.99 9.25
C LEU A 281 20.02 9.90 9.87
N ASP A 282 18.87 9.31 10.13
CA ASP A 282 17.79 10.01 10.82
C ASP A 282 18.15 10.31 12.30
N PRO A 283 17.63 11.40 12.90
CA PRO A 283 17.91 11.73 14.29
C PRO A 283 17.30 10.69 15.23
N VAL A 284 18.09 10.17 16.17
CA VAL A 284 17.64 9.18 17.14
C VAL A 284 17.18 9.87 18.43
N ILE A 285 15.92 9.67 18.78
CA ILE A 285 15.24 10.34 19.87
C ILE A 285 14.73 9.32 20.89
N GLY A 286 14.86 9.62 22.18
CA GLY A 286 14.23 8.84 23.25
C GLY A 286 14.93 7.53 23.62
N ARG A 287 16.12 7.22 23.05
CA ARG A 287 16.88 5.98 23.29
C ARG A 287 18.23 6.18 23.98
N ALA A 288 18.35 7.28 24.74
CA ALA A 288 19.61 7.64 25.37
C ALA A 288 20.14 6.57 26.36
N GLN A 289 19.27 5.95 27.14
CA GLN A 289 19.64 4.93 28.13
C GLN A 289 20.12 3.62 27.48
N GLU A 290 19.42 3.18 26.42
CA GLU A 290 19.79 1.96 25.71
C GLU A 290 21.11 2.14 24.96
N ILE A 291 21.36 3.32 24.38
CA ILE A 291 22.64 3.65 23.74
C ILE A 291 23.75 3.66 24.79
N GLU A 292 23.53 4.30 25.95
CA GLU A 292 24.51 4.35 27.06
C GLU A 292 24.84 2.96 27.57
N THR A 293 23.81 2.12 27.81
CA THR A 293 24.00 0.72 28.22
C THR A 293 24.78 -0.07 27.16
N THR A 294 24.53 0.17 25.88
CA THR A 294 25.26 -0.46 24.77
C THR A 294 26.74 -0.04 24.77
N ILE A 295 27.03 1.25 25.00
CA ILE A 295 28.39 1.78 25.16
C ILE A 295 29.09 1.16 26.36
N GLU A 296 28.42 1.07 27.51
CA GLU A 296 28.96 0.42 28.71
C GLU A 296 29.34 -1.04 28.45
N VAL A 297 28.48 -1.80 27.78
CA VAL A 297 28.73 -3.21 27.44
C VAL A 297 29.94 -3.31 26.51
N LEU A 298 30.02 -2.49 25.46
CA LEU A 298 31.16 -2.49 24.52
C LEU A 298 32.50 -2.14 25.20
N ALA A 299 32.47 -1.32 26.25
CA ALA A 299 33.66 -0.94 27.00
C ALA A 299 34.11 -2.02 28.01
N ARG A 300 33.35 -3.07 28.25
CA ARG A 300 33.71 -4.16 29.19
C ARG A 300 34.87 -5.01 28.66
N ARG A 301 35.65 -5.56 29.58
CA ARG A 301 36.71 -6.51 29.23
C ARG A 301 36.23 -7.90 28.80
N LYS A 302 35.06 -8.33 29.34
CA LYS A 302 34.41 -9.63 29.06
C LYS A 302 32.95 -9.40 28.84
N LYS A 303 32.29 -10.24 28.06
CA LYS A 303 30.89 -10.06 27.63
C LYS A 303 30.67 -8.68 27.02
N ASN A 304 31.59 -8.27 26.15
CA ASN A 304 31.62 -6.98 25.49
C ASN A 304 30.83 -6.92 24.18
N ASN A 305 29.98 -7.91 23.92
CA ASN A 305 29.11 -7.96 22.75
C ASN A 305 27.64 -7.76 23.20
N PRO A 306 27.07 -6.58 23.05
CA PRO A 306 25.67 -6.36 23.38
C PRO A 306 24.73 -7.01 22.35
N VAL A 307 23.61 -7.57 22.84
CA VAL A 307 22.50 -8.00 21.99
C VAL A 307 21.29 -7.19 22.39
N LEU A 308 20.78 -6.41 21.45
CA LEU A 308 19.55 -5.63 21.58
C LEU A 308 18.36 -6.57 21.42
N ILE A 309 17.60 -6.76 22.49
CA ILE A 309 16.44 -7.66 22.53
C ILE A 309 15.17 -6.85 22.66
N GLY A 310 14.26 -7.01 21.72
CA GLY A 310 12.97 -6.31 21.73
C GLY A 310 12.09 -6.77 20.58
N GLU A 311 10.82 -6.42 20.65
CA GLU A 311 9.85 -6.76 19.61
C GLU A 311 10.20 -6.11 18.24
N PRO A 312 9.68 -6.63 17.11
CA PRO A 312 9.89 -6.02 15.81
C PRO A 312 9.37 -4.57 15.77
N GLY A 313 10.13 -3.65 15.17
CA GLY A 313 9.69 -2.26 15.00
C GLY A 313 9.85 -1.34 16.22
N VAL A 314 10.43 -1.82 17.36
CA VAL A 314 10.67 -0.94 18.55
C VAL A 314 11.86 0.01 18.38
N GLY A 315 12.61 -0.07 17.28
CA GLY A 315 13.75 0.82 17.02
C GLY A 315 15.11 0.29 17.47
N LYS A 316 15.35 -1.03 17.41
CA LYS A 316 16.67 -1.64 17.73
C LYS A 316 17.79 -1.12 16.83
N THR A 317 17.56 -1.03 15.54
CA THR A 317 18.51 -0.51 14.55
C THR A 317 18.81 0.97 14.78
N ALA A 318 17.79 1.77 15.15
CA ALA A 318 17.96 3.19 15.49
C ALA A 318 18.94 3.41 16.65
N ILE A 319 18.98 2.51 17.65
CA ILE A 319 19.95 2.60 18.78
C ILE A 319 21.38 2.49 18.24
N VAL A 320 21.62 1.64 17.25
CA VAL A 320 22.94 1.47 16.65
C VAL A 320 23.32 2.65 15.75
N GLU A 321 22.34 3.20 15.02
CA GLU A 321 22.52 4.43 14.26
C GLU A 321 22.81 5.63 15.17
N GLY A 322 22.10 5.74 16.31
CA GLY A 322 22.37 6.74 17.35
C GLY A 322 23.75 6.58 17.99
N LEU A 323 24.22 5.36 18.19
CA LEU A 323 25.60 5.08 18.61
C LEU A 323 26.60 5.61 17.57
N ALA A 324 26.38 5.36 16.28
CA ALA A 324 27.23 5.87 15.21
C ALA A 324 27.28 7.41 15.20
N GLN A 325 26.14 8.07 15.39
CA GLN A 325 26.07 9.54 15.50
C GLN A 325 26.88 10.06 16.70
N ARG A 326 26.75 9.45 17.89
CA ARG A 326 27.53 9.81 19.07
C ARG A 326 29.03 9.54 18.90
N MET A 327 29.41 8.47 18.19
CA MET A 327 30.82 8.20 17.86
C MET A 327 31.41 9.30 17.00
N VAL A 328 30.69 9.78 15.99
CA VAL A 328 31.09 10.90 15.12
C VAL A 328 31.14 12.23 15.87
N ALA A 329 30.17 12.47 16.77
CA ALA A 329 30.13 13.65 17.63
C ALA A 329 31.23 13.64 18.73
N GLY A 330 31.90 12.51 18.95
CA GLY A 330 32.90 12.36 19.99
C GLY A 330 32.35 12.15 21.40
N GLU A 331 31.03 11.88 21.52
CA GLU A 331 30.32 11.69 22.80
C GLU A 331 30.41 10.23 23.32
N VAL A 332 31.52 9.56 23.04
CA VAL A 332 31.80 8.19 23.47
C VAL A 332 33.18 8.12 24.13
N PRO A 333 33.45 7.08 24.97
CA PRO A 333 34.79 6.85 25.51
C PRO A 333 35.86 6.78 24.42
N GLU A 334 37.11 7.18 24.76
CA GLU A 334 38.27 7.17 23.81
C GLU A 334 38.46 5.82 23.10
N THR A 335 38.15 4.72 23.80
CA THR A 335 38.24 3.37 23.24
C THR A 335 37.31 3.08 22.08
N LEU A 336 36.28 3.89 21.86
CA LEU A 336 35.26 3.73 20.79
C LEU A 336 35.30 4.86 19.76
N ARG A 337 35.96 5.99 20.05
CA ARG A 337 35.92 7.21 19.23
C ARG A 337 36.42 7.02 17.79
N ASP A 338 37.51 6.27 17.63
CA ASP A 338 38.17 6.10 16.34
C ASP A 338 37.77 4.81 15.60
N LYS A 339 36.75 4.11 16.12
CA LYS A 339 36.28 2.86 15.50
C LYS A 339 35.24 3.14 14.40
N ARG A 340 35.21 2.26 13.40
CA ARG A 340 34.17 2.17 12.37
C ARG A 340 33.07 1.23 12.84
N LEU A 341 31.82 1.69 12.80
CA LEU A 341 30.63 0.88 13.05
C LEU A 341 30.02 0.47 11.70
N VAL A 342 29.99 -0.81 11.43
CA VAL A 342 29.63 -1.37 10.13
C VAL A 342 28.52 -2.40 10.28
N GLU A 343 27.42 -2.22 9.59
CA GLU A 343 26.30 -3.16 9.53
C GLU A 343 26.56 -4.25 8.50
N LEU A 344 26.65 -5.49 8.93
CA LEU A 344 26.90 -6.65 8.07
C LEU A 344 25.59 -7.35 7.68
N ASN A 345 25.32 -7.44 6.39
CA ASN A 345 24.14 -8.12 5.85
C ASN A 345 24.46 -9.57 5.49
N ILE A 346 24.12 -10.50 6.38
CA ILE A 346 24.34 -11.94 6.19
C ILE A 346 23.53 -12.47 4.99
N ASN A 347 22.30 -11.97 4.80
CA ASN A 347 21.45 -12.40 3.69
C ASN A 347 22.04 -12.02 2.32
N ALA A 348 22.68 -10.86 2.22
CA ALA A 348 23.39 -10.44 1.01
C ALA A 348 24.58 -11.36 0.67
N MET A 349 25.24 -11.93 1.67
CA MET A 349 26.34 -12.88 1.48
C MET A 349 25.86 -14.25 0.97
N VAL A 350 24.67 -14.68 1.39
CA VAL A 350 24.00 -15.91 0.92
C VAL A 350 23.46 -15.73 -0.49
N ALA A 351 22.91 -14.54 -0.79
CA ALA A 351 22.32 -14.23 -2.09
C ALA A 351 23.36 -14.32 -3.22
N GLY A 352 23.02 -15.07 -4.28
CA GLY A 352 23.89 -15.25 -5.46
C GLY A 352 25.02 -16.28 -5.28
N ALA A 353 25.16 -16.95 -4.15
CA ALA A 353 26.05 -18.10 -4.01
C ALA A 353 25.40 -19.34 -4.65
N LYS A 354 25.95 -19.84 -5.76
CA LYS A 354 25.45 -21.03 -6.47
C LYS A 354 25.72 -22.33 -5.71
N TYR A 355 26.79 -22.35 -4.93
CA TYR A 355 27.21 -23.49 -4.15
C TYR A 355 27.56 -23.05 -2.72
N ARG A 356 27.28 -23.91 -1.76
CA ARG A 356 27.54 -23.71 -0.33
C ARG A 356 29.00 -23.28 -0.02
N GLY A 357 29.99 -23.89 -0.66
CA GLY A 357 31.41 -23.54 -0.49
C GLY A 357 31.73 -22.08 -0.86
N GLU A 358 31.00 -21.49 -1.78
CA GLU A 358 31.18 -20.10 -2.18
C GLU A 358 30.73 -19.13 -1.08
N PHE A 359 29.62 -19.43 -0.38
CA PHE A 359 29.20 -18.69 0.80
C PHE A 359 30.19 -18.77 1.94
N GLU A 360 30.70 -19.99 2.24
CA GLU A 360 31.71 -20.22 3.28
C GLU A 360 33.00 -19.44 2.98
N GLU A 361 33.45 -19.42 1.71
CA GLU A 361 34.62 -18.65 1.25
C GLU A 361 34.42 -17.13 1.42
N ARG A 362 33.23 -16.61 1.09
CA ARG A 362 32.89 -15.18 1.29
C ARG A 362 32.93 -14.79 2.76
N VAL A 363 32.32 -15.62 3.64
CA VAL A 363 32.34 -15.39 5.09
C VAL A 363 33.78 -15.38 5.61
N GLN A 364 34.61 -16.35 5.20
CA GLN A 364 36.02 -16.42 5.63
C GLN A 364 36.82 -15.21 5.15
N LYS A 365 36.64 -14.72 3.94
CA LYS A 365 37.34 -13.52 3.42
C LYS A 365 36.97 -12.27 4.24
N VAL A 366 35.68 -12.07 4.49
CA VAL A 366 35.18 -10.95 5.31
C VAL A 366 35.75 -11.03 6.73
N LEU A 367 35.67 -12.20 7.36
CA LEU A 367 36.17 -12.39 8.73
C LEU A 367 37.70 -12.23 8.82
N LYS A 368 38.44 -12.59 7.78
CA LYS A 368 39.88 -12.36 7.70
C LYS A 368 40.21 -10.86 7.71
N GLU A 369 39.52 -10.05 6.89
CA GLU A 369 39.64 -8.58 6.90
C GLU A 369 39.27 -7.98 8.26
N VAL A 370 38.19 -8.47 8.90
CA VAL A 370 37.79 -8.01 10.23
C VAL A 370 38.86 -8.32 11.26
N THR A 371 39.53 -9.48 11.17
CA THR A 371 40.60 -9.87 12.08
C THR A 371 41.89 -9.05 11.84
N GLU A 372 42.21 -8.76 10.59
CA GLU A 372 43.35 -7.91 10.21
C GLU A 372 43.24 -6.47 10.74
N HIS A 373 41.99 -5.98 10.89
CA HIS A 373 41.63 -4.67 11.44
C HIS A 373 41.02 -4.78 12.87
N GLN A 374 41.58 -5.73 13.65
CA GLN A 374 41.13 -5.92 15.03
C GLN A 374 41.29 -4.64 15.87
N GLY A 375 40.22 -4.27 16.57
CA GLY A 375 40.20 -3.08 17.41
C GLY A 375 39.74 -1.79 16.72
N GLU A 376 39.70 -1.72 15.39
CA GLU A 376 39.23 -0.57 14.60
C GLU A 376 37.80 -0.70 14.16
N LEU A 377 37.22 -1.92 14.15
CA LEU A 377 35.89 -2.24 13.65
C LEU A 377 34.97 -2.69 14.78
N ILE A 378 33.71 -2.26 14.67
CA ILE A 378 32.55 -2.79 15.41
C ILE A 378 31.57 -3.29 14.36
N LEU A 379 31.22 -4.58 14.41
CA LEU A 379 30.22 -5.14 13.53
C LEU A 379 28.83 -5.02 14.18
N PHE A 380 27.86 -4.63 13.40
CA PHE A 380 26.45 -4.73 13.74
C PHE A 380 25.78 -5.79 12.85
N ILE A 381 25.05 -6.71 13.45
CA ILE A 381 24.28 -7.72 12.74
C ILE A 381 22.83 -7.64 13.21
N ASP A 382 21.98 -7.17 12.31
CA ASP A 382 20.54 -7.25 12.55
C ASP A 382 20.08 -8.70 12.34
N GLU A 383 19.05 -9.11 13.06
CA GLU A 383 18.60 -10.52 13.10
C GLU A 383 19.76 -11.49 13.40
N VAL A 384 20.54 -11.20 14.45
CA VAL A 384 21.74 -11.99 14.81
C VAL A 384 21.47 -13.49 14.99
N HIS A 385 20.22 -13.88 15.23
CA HIS A 385 19.82 -15.29 15.29
C HIS A 385 20.05 -16.03 13.96
N THR A 386 20.11 -15.31 12.84
CA THR A 386 20.39 -15.89 11.50
C THR A 386 21.80 -16.47 11.38
N ILE A 387 22.73 -16.06 12.25
CA ILE A 387 24.09 -16.63 12.30
C ILE A 387 24.03 -18.11 12.73
N VAL A 388 23.06 -18.44 13.59
CA VAL A 388 22.86 -19.80 14.09
C VAL A 388 22.04 -20.59 13.07
N GLY A 389 22.65 -21.56 12.43
CA GLY A 389 22.00 -22.38 11.39
C GLY A 389 22.17 -21.84 9.96
N ALA A 390 22.79 -20.67 9.75
CA ALA A 390 23.20 -20.25 8.41
C ALA A 390 24.22 -21.26 7.86
N GLY A 391 23.80 -22.04 6.88
CA GLY A 391 24.59 -23.13 6.30
C GLY A 391 24.08 -24.54 6.62
N GLN A 392 23.04 -24.72 7.47
CA GLN A 392 22.40 -26.02 7.71
C GLN A 392 21.30 -26.30 6.68
N GLY A 393 21.67 -26.63 5.45
CA GLY A 393 20.75 -27.16 4.43
C GLY A 393 20.89 -28.67 4.32
N GLY A 394 20.09 -29.43 5.10
CA GLY A 394 19.76 -30.84 4.80
C GLY A 394 20.86 -31.91 4.84
N GLY A 395 21.97 -31.73 5.56
CA GLY A 395 22.99 -32.77 5.70
C GLY A 395 23.92 -32.55 6.90
N GLU A 396 24.23 -33.61 7.65
CA GLU A 396 25.23 -33.61 8.73
C GLU A 396 26.62 -33.18 8.17
N GLY A 397 27.13 -32.03 8.61
CA GLY A 397 28.53 -31.64 8.34
C GLY A 397 28.76 -30.21 7.80
N GLY A 398 27.78 -29.25 7.90
CA GLY A 398 27.98 -27.88 7.46
C GLY A 398 28.65 -26.99 8.50
N LEU A 399 29.51 -26.08 8.03
CA LEU A 399 30.03 -25.00 8.86
C LEU A 399 28.86 -24.05 9.23
N ASP A 400 28.47 -24.07 10.48
CA ASP A 400 27.61 -23.06 11.07
C ASP A 400 28.47 -21.79 11.25
N VAL A 401 27.99 -20.66 10.64
CA VAL A 401 28.67 -19.36 10.75
C VAL A 401 28.95 -19.02 12.21
N ALA A 402 28.05 -19.37 13.11
CA ALA A 402 28.26 -19.22 14.55
C ALA A 402 29.56 -19.88 15.03
N ASN A 403 29.93 -21.03 14.50
CA ASN A 403 31.17 -21.73 14.92
C ASN A 403 32.44 -21.00 14.54
N VAL A 404 32.39 -20.12 13.52
CA VAL A 404 33.54 -19.27 13.14
C VAL A 404 33.62 -18.02 14.01
N PHE A 405 32.46 -17.43 14.37
CA PHE A 405 32.37 -16.26 15.24
C PHE A 405 32.73 -16.56 16.71
N LYS A 406 32.31 -17.72 17.24
CA LYS A 406 32.57 -18.13 18.63
C LYS A 406 34.03 -18.03 19.10
N PRO A 407 35.03 -18.55 18.36
CA PRO A 407 36.46 -18.42 18.74
C PRO A 407 36.92 -16.96 18.71
N MET A 408 36.53 -16.17 17.72
CA MET A 408 36.94 -14.76 17.57
C MET A 408 36.38 -13.89 18.72
N MET A 409 35.12 -14.06 19.05
CA MET A 409 34.47 -13.40 20.21
C MET A 409 35.17 -13.86 21.54
N ALA A 410 35.56 -15.13 21.60
CA ALA A 410 36.24 -15.69 22.80
C ALA A 410 37.62 -15.07 23.04
N ARG A 411 38.39 -14.78 21.98
CA ARG A 411 39.69 -14.14 22.02
C ARG A 411 39.64 -12.63 22.11
N GLY A 412 38.43 -12.04 21.96
CA GLY A 412 38.26 -10.57 21.92
C GLY A 412 38.75 -9.95 20.59
N GLU A 413 38.85 -10.75 19.54
CA GLU A 413 39.26 -10.31 18.21
C GLU A 413 38.09 -9.61 17.46
N LEU A 414 36.84 -9.78 17.94
CA LEU A 414 35.64 -9.27 17.32
C LEU A 414 34.79 -8.51 18.36
N ASN A 415 34.40 -7.29 18.04
CA ASN A 415 33.37 -6.52 18.73
C ASN A 415 32.09 -6.60 17.89
N LEU A 416 31.04 -7.19 18.46
CA LEU A 416 29.77 -7.46 17.77
C LEU A 416 28.61 -6.88 18.54
N ILE A 417 27.75 -6.13 17.86
CA ILE A 417 26.42 -5.72 18.33
C ILE A 417 25.42 -6.61 17.57
N GLY A 418 24.55 -7.30 18.30
CA GLY A 418 23.46 -8.07 17.70
C GLY A 418 22.11 -7.39 17.96
N ALA A 419 21.14 -7.59 17.08
CA ALA A 419 19.74 -7.27 17.34
C ALA A 419 18.88 -8.50 17.04
N THR A 420 17.86 -8.77 17.88
CA THR A 420 16.95 -9.91 17.69
C THR A 420 15.69 -9.73 18.54
N THR A 421 14.71 -10.60 18.36
CA THR A 421 13.52 -10.66 19.24
C THR A 421 13.79 -11.56 20.46
N LEU A 422 12.97 -11.41 21.51
CA LEU A 422 13.11 -12.24 22.72
C LEU A 422 12.95 -13.74 22.42
N ASN A 423 11.96 -14.07 21.58
CA ASN A 423 11.69 -15.47 21.22
C ASN A 423 12.85 -16.12 20.45
N GLU A 424 13.46 -15.36 19.53
CA GLU A 424 14.60 -15.81 18.74
C GLU A 424 15.86 -15.91 19.60
N TYR A 425 16.08 -14.95 20.50
CA TYR A 425 17.16 -15.01 21.47
C TYR A 425 17.11 -16.30 22.30
N GLN A 426 15.95 -16.60 22.90
CA GLN A 426 15.73 -17.81 23.69
C GLN A 426 15.88 -19.09 22.88
N LYS A 427 15.39 -19.08 21.64
CA LYS A 427 15.40 -20.26 20.79
C LYS A 427 16.79 -20.60 20.25
N TYR A 428 17.58 -19.61 19.89
CA TYR A 428 18.83 -19.80 19.14
C TYR A 428 20.08 -19.44 19.93
N ILE A 429 20.08 -18.36 20.74
CA ILE A 429 21.31 -17.86 21.40
C ILE A 429 21.41 -18.41 22.82
N GLU A 430 20.35 -18.37 23.61
CA GLU A 430 20.35 -18.83 25.01
C GLU A 430 20.58 -20.35 25.12
N LYS A 431 20.11 -21.13 24.14
CA LYS A 431 20.36 -22.57 24.08
C LYS A 431 21.82 -22.93 23.78
N ASP A 432 22.59 -22.03 23.20
CA ASP A 432 24.00 -22.21 22.91
C ASP A 432 24.85 -21.59 24.01
N ALA A 433 25.28 -22.42 24.97
CA ALA A 433 26.09 -21.99 26.14
C ALA A 433 27.39 -21.24 25.77
N ALA A 434 27.92 -21.41 24.56
CA ALA A 434 29.09 -20.69 24.11
C ALA A 434 28.76 -19.26 23.66
N LEU A 435 27.64 -19.04 23.00
CA LEU A 435 27.12 -17.71 22.61
C LEU A 435 26.59 -16.94 23.82
N GLU A 436 25.78 -17.58 24.69
CA GLU A 436 25.21 -16.98 25.88
C GLU A 436 26.27 -16.34 26.79
N ARG A 437 27.42 -17.04 26.96
CA ARG A 437 28.55 -16.52 27.75
C ARG A 437 29.30 -15.35 27.11
N ARG A 438 29.06 -15.04 25.84
CA ARG A 438 29.75 -13.99 25.09
C ARG A 438 28.90 -12.76 24.86
N PHE A 439 27.62 -12.97 24.76
CA PHE A 439 26.65 -11.89 24.60
C PHE A 439 26.15 -11.33 25.93
N GLN A 440 25.88 -10.03 25.95
CA GLN A 440 25.17 -9.35 27.04
C GLN A 440 23.84 -8.84 26.54
N PRO A 441 22.71 -9.34 27.04
CA PRO A 441 21.39 -8.84 26.63
C PRO A 441 21.19 -7.38 27.09
N VAL A 442 20.67 -6.57 26.20
CA VAL A 442 20.19 -5.19 26.42
C VAL A 442 18.73 -5.17 25.96
N THR A 443 17.82 -5.03 26.91
CA THR A 443 16.37 -5.01 26.62
C THR A 443 15.98 -3.65 26.03
N VAL A 444 15.27 -3.70 24.91
CA VAL A 444 14.71 -2.54 24.20
C VAL A 444 13.18 -2.59 24.32
N PRO A 445 12.59 -1.87 25.28
CA PRO A 445 11.15 -1.85 25.46
C PRO A 445 10.44 -1.08 24.35
N GLU A 446 9.16 -1.35 24.15
CA GLU A 446 8.29 -0.50 23.34
C GLU A 446 8.24 0.92 23.94
N PRO A 447 8.41 1.98 23.13
CA PRO A 447 8.30 3.34 23.62
C PRO A 447 6.85 3.66 23.99
N THR A 448 6.68 4.51 24.99
CA THR A 448 5.37 5.06 25.35
C THR A 448 4.84 5.96 24.25
N VAL A 449 3.52 6.20 24.21
CA VAL A 449 2.89 7.11 23.24
C VAL A 449 3.57 8.50 23.27
N ALA A 450 3.89 9.02 24.44
CA ALA A 450 4.59 10.31 24.56
C ALA A 450 6.00 10.28 23.93
N GLN A 451 6.73 9.19 24.09
CA GLN A 451 8.04 9.01 23.44
C GLN A 451 7.90 8.84 21.92
N ALA A 452 6.87 8.12 21.47
CA ALA A 452 6.57 7.97 20.04
C ALA A 452 6.25 9.33 19.38
N ILE A 453 5.49 10.19 20.05
CA ILE A 453 5.22 11.56 19.58
C ILE A 453 6.54 12.35 19.41
N MET A 454 7.46 12.24 20.37
CA MET A 454 8.77 12.90 20.26
C MET A 454 9.59 12.37 19.08
N ILE A 455 9.56 11.04 18.84
CA ILE A 455 10.24 10.42 17.70
C ILE A 455 9.66 10.94 16.38
N LEU A 456 8.32 10.94 16.24
CA LEU A 456 7.64 11.45 15.05
C LEU A 456 7.94 12.94 14.79
N ARG A 457 8.02 13.77 15.84
CA ARG A 457 8.44 15.18 15.72
C ARG A 457 9.83 15.31 15.13
N GLY A 458 10.76 14.46 15.55
CA GLY A 458 12.12 14.48 15.01
C GLY A 458 12.24 14.00 13.56
N LEU A 459 11.32 13.17 13.12
CA LEU A 459 11.26 12.66 11.73
C LEU A 459 10.42 13.55 10.81
N ARG A 460 9.67 14.52 11.37
CA ARG A 460 8.74 15.39 10.65
C ARG A 460 9.38 16.04 9.43
N ASP A 461 10.51 16.71 9.61
CA ASP A 461 11.16 17.48 8.54
C ASP A 461 11.61 16.56 7.39
N THR A 462 12.04 15.34 7.69
CA THR A 462 12.42 14.32 6.69
C THR A 462 11.21 13.90 5.86
N PHE A 463 10.06 13.64 6.50
CA PHE A 463 8.82 13.28 5.80
C PHE A 463 8.23 14.45 5.00
N GLU A 464 8.26 15.67 5.54
CA GLU A 464 7.82 16.89 4.86
C GLU A 464 8.64 17.13 3.59
N ALA A 465 9.96 16.98 3.66
CA ALA A 465 10.87 17.11 2.52
C ALA A 465 10.62 16.02 1.45
N HIS A 466 10.40 14.78 1.88
CA HIS A 466 10.16 13.64 0.96
C HIS A 466 8.82 13.76 0.23
N HIS A 467 7.75 14.03 0.95
CA HIS A 467 6.40 14.08 0.39
C HIS A 467 6.04 15.44 -0.17
N LYS A 468 6.78 16.51 0.18
CA LYS A 468 6.50 17.91 -0.16
C LYS A 468 5.10 18.35 0.32
N VAL A 469 4.78 17.98 1.56
CA VAL A 469 3.56 18.34 2.28
C VAL A 469 3.95 18.83 3.66
N SER A 470 3.13 19.67 4.30
CA SER A 470 3.33 20.03 5.71
C SER A 470 2.57 19.04 6.61
N ILE A 471 3.11 18.77 7.80
CA ILE A 471 2.51 17.84 8.78
C ILE A 471 2.14 18.62 10.01
N SER A 472 0.84 18.66 10.34
CA SER A 472 0.36 19.34 11.54
C SER A 472 0.76 18.58 12.82
N GLU A 473 0.87 19.31 13.93
CA GLU A 473 1.14 18.70 15.23
C GLU A 473 0.05 17.71 15.65
N ASP A 474 -1.21 18.04 15.37
CA ASP A 474 -2.36 17.16 15.63
C ASP A 474 -2.28 15.84 14.86
N ALA A 475 -1.71 15.86 13.65
CA ALA A 475 -1.50 14.63 12.88
C ALA A 475 -0.45 13.71 13.52
N ILE A 476 0.61 14.27 14.10
CA ILE A 476 1.66 13.54 14.82
C ILE A 476 1.07 12.87 16.06
N ILE A 477 0.32 13.64 16.87
CA ILE A 477 -0.35 13.12 18.07
C ILE A 477 -1.34 12.02 17.69
N ALA A 478 -2.18 12.29 16.69
CA ALA A 478 -3.15 11.30 16.19
C ALA A 478 -2.47 10.03 15.66
N ALA A 479 -1.33 10.13 14.96
CA ALA A 479 -0.60 8.95 14.48
C ALA A 479 -0.11 8.06 15.63
N ALA A 480 0.40 8.64 16.72
CA ALA A 480 0.84 7.88 17.88
C ALA A 480 -0.33 7.27 18.67
N GLU A 481 -1.35 8.07 19.01
CA GLU A 481 -2.48 7.62 19.83
C GLU A 481 -3.38 6.62 19.09
N LEU A 482 -3.74 6.91 17.82
CA LEU A 482 -4.60 6.03 17.06
C LEU A 482 -3.89 4.72 16.67
N SER A 483 -2.58 4.76 16.39
CA SER A 483 -1.84 3.53 16.14
C SER A 483 -1.76 2.65 17.38
N ASP A 484 -1.54 3.25 18.55
CA ASP A 484 -1.47 2.50 19.80
C ASP A 484 -2.80 1.84 20.14
N ARG A 485 -3.88 2.58 19.99
CA ARG A 485 -5.23 2.14 20.32
C ARG A 485 -5.81 1.13 19.31
N TYR A 486 -5.54 1.30 18.00
CA TYR A 486 -6.24 0.55 16.95
C TYR A 486 -5.35 -0.46 16.20
N ILE A 487 -4.02 -0.35 16.26
CA ILE A 487 -3.10 -1.29 15.63
C ILE A 487 -2.36 -2.10 16.70
N THR A 488 -2.96 -3.23 17.09
CA THR A 488 -2.45 -4.10 18.17
C THR A 488 -1.43 -5.14 17.72
N VAL A 489 -1.29 -5.35 16.40
CA VAL A 489 -0.42 -6.40 15.82
C VAL A 489 1.03 -5.93 15.68
N ARG A 490 1.28 -4.62 15.68
CA ARG A 490 2.59 -3.98 15.55
C ARG A 490 2.89 -3.12 16.76
N PHE A 491 4.17 -2.78 16.94
CA PHE A 491 4.67 -2.02 18.08
C PHE A 491 5.04 -0.58 17.68
N LEU A 492 4.99 0.32 18.67
CA LEU A 492 5.52 1.68 18.53
C LEU A 492 7.05 1.62 18.45
N PRO A 493 7.71 2.55 17.73
CA PRO A 493 7.14 3.66 16.95
C PRO A 493 6.76 3.28 15.51
N ASP A 494 7.13 2.10 15.03
CA ASP A 494 7.01 1.67 13.64
C ASP A 494 5.58 1.83 13.08
N LYS A 495 4.57 1.38 13.85
CA LYS A 495 3.15 1.52 13.46
C LYS A 495 2.70 2.97 13.30
N ALA A 496 3.23 3.89 14.08
CA ALA A 496 2.91 5.31 14.02
C ALA A 496 3.63 6.02 12.87
N ILE A 497 4.88 5.64 12.62
CA ILE A 497 5.68 6.10 11.47
C ILE A 497 5.00 5.70 10.17
N ASP A 498 4.62 4.44 10.03
CA ASP A 498 3.90 3.91 8.86
C ASP A 498 2.58 4.67 8.60
N LEU A 499 1.82 4.99 9.65
CA LEU A 499 0.57 5.75 9.51
C LEU A 499 0.82 7.16 8.99
N LEU A 500 1.83 7.84 9.53
CA LEU A 500 2.16 9.20 9.14
C LEU A 500 2.65 9.24 7.69
N ASP A 501 3.50 8.29 7.30
CA ASP A 501 4.00 8.14 5.94
C ASP A 501 2.86 7.90 4.94
N GLN A 502 1.94 6.97 5.25
CA GLN A 502 0.79 6.67 4.42
C GLN A 502 -0.18 7.88 4.32
N ALA A 503 -0.38 8.61 5.42
CA ALA A 503 -1.22 9.81 5.42
C ALA A 503 -0.60 10.91 4.55
N ALA A 504 0.71 11.14 4.67
CA ALA A 504 1.44 12.10 3.86
C ALA A 504 1.42 11.74 2.36
N ALA A 505 1.67 10.48 2.03
CA ALA A 505 1.57 9.98 0.66
C ALA A 505 0.17 10.18 0.06
N ARG A 506 -0.88 9.91 0.86
CA ARG A 506 -2.28 10.07 0.42
C ARG A 506 -2.64 11.54 0.18
N VAL A 507 -2.26 12.43 1.09
CA VAL A 507 -2.49 13.87 0.94
C VAL A 507 -1.80 14.39 -0.31
N LYS A 508 -0.55 13.99 -0.55
CA LYS A 508 0.18 14.31 -1.79
C LYS A 508 -0.55 13.83 -3.04
N LEU A 509 -1.03 12.57 -3.04
CA LEU A 509 -1.79 12.01 -4.16
C LEU A 509 -3.11 12.77 -4.38
N SER A 510 -3.84 13.09 -3.31
CA SER A 510 -5.08 13.87 -3.40
C SER A 510 -4.84 15.27 -3.94
N ALA A 511 -3.76 15.94 -3.52
CA ALA A 511 -3.37 17.26 -4.00
C ALA A 511 -2.89 17.24 -5.47
N THR A 512 -2.40 16.10 -5.97
CA THR A 512 -1.98 15.94 -7.36
C THR A 512 -3.04 15.34 -8.26
N ALA A 513 -4.08 14.72 -7.71
CA ALA A 513 -5.17 14.13 -8.48
C ALA A 513 -5.99 15.22 -9.18
N ARG A 514 -6.31 15.02 -10.46
CA ARG A 514 -7.21 15.89 -11.19
C ARG A 514 -8.64 15.78 -10.60
N PRO A 515 -9.34 16.90 -10.41
CA PRO A 515 -10.73 16.89 -9.94
C PRO A 515 -11.64 15.99 -10.80
N VAL A 516 -12.58 15.33 -10.18
CA VAL A 516 -13.54 14.45 -10.88
C VAL A 516 -14.29 15.23 -11.96
N ALA A 517 -14.66 16.48 -11.68
CA ALA A 517 -15.31 17.37 -12.64
C ALA A 517 -14.50 17.59 -13.93
N VAL A 518 -13.16 17.65 -13.84
CA VAL A 518 -12.27 17.76 -15.02
C VAL A 518 -12.30 16.46 -15.82
N GLN A 519 -12.28 15.30 -15.16
CA GLN A 519 -12.34 13.99 -15.83
C GLN A 519 -13.69 13.73 -16.50
N GLU A 520 -14.78 14.15 -15.86
CA GLU A 520 -16.13 14.06 -16.42
C GLU A 520 -16.26 14.93 -17.69
N LEU A 521 -15.80 16.19 -17.63
CA LEU A 521 -15.79 17.07 -18.78
C LEU A 521 -14.90 16.59 -19.93
N GLU A 522 -13.73 16.03 -19.63
CA GLU A 522 -12.87 15.39 -20.63
C GLU A 522 -13.56 14.20 -21.31
N SER A 523 -14.28 13.38 -20.54
CA SER A 523 -15.06 12.25 -21.04
C SER A 523 -16.23 12.71 -21.93
N GLU A 524 -16.96 13.76 -21.50
CA GLU A 524 -18.05 14.36 -22.25
C GLU A 524 -17.55 14.97 -23.58
N LEU A 525 -16.42 15.69 -23.55
CA LEU A 525 -15.77 16.21 -24.75
C LEU A 525 -15.36 15.11 -25.74
N HIS A 526 -14.84 13.99 -25.23
CA HIS A 526 -14.52 12.82 -26.06
C HIS A 526 -15.75 12.19 -26.70
N GLN A 527 -16.91 12.22 -26.03
CA GLN A 527 -18.17 11.75 -26.61
C GLN A 527 -18.68 12.70 -27.69
N LEU A 528 -18.71 14.00 -27.40
CA LEU A 528 -19.15 15.02 -28.35
C LEU A 528 -18.29 15.07 -29.63
N ARG A 529 -16.98 14.92 -29.51
CA ARG A 529 -16.09 14.84 -30.68
C ARG A 529 -16.38 13.59 -31.54
N ARG A 530 -16.61 12.45 -30.94
CA ARG A 530 -16.99 11.21 -31.65
C ARG A 530 -18.33 11.36 -32.36
N GLU A 531 -19.28 12.05 -31.72
CA GLU A 531 -20.60 12.33 -32.31
C GLU A 531 -20.49 13.32 -33.47
N GLN A 532 -19.65 14.34 -33.34
CA GLN A 532 -19.36 15.29 -34.44
C GLN A 532 -18.74 14.57 -35.63
N ASP A 533 -17.73 13.70 -35.42
CA ASP A 533 -17.11 12.92 -36.50
C ASP A 533 -18.11 12.00 -37.19
N TYR A 534 -19.01 11.38 -36.43
CA TYR A 534 -20.06 10.51 -36.98
C TYR A 534 -21.08 11.28 -37.83
N VAL A 535 -21.53 12.46 -37.37
CA VAL A 535 -22.48 13.31 -38.07
C VAL A 535 -21.83 13.94 -39.33
N ALA A 536 -20.54 14.33 -39.22
CA ALA A 536 -19.75 14.84 -40.34
C ALA A 536 -19.57 13.78 -41.44
N ALA A 537 -19.30 12.51 -41.07
CA ALA A 537 -19.21 11.40 -42.01
C ALA A 537 -20.53 11.18 -42.78
N ARG A 538 -21.68 11.53 -42.18
CA ARG A 538 -23.01 11.49 -42.83
C ARG A 538 -23.35 12.71 -43.62
N LYS A 539 -22.43 13.67 -43.77
CA LYS A 539 -22.59 14.95 -44.52
C LYS A 539 -23.69 15.85 -43.94
N GLN A 540 -24.02 15.72 -42.64
CA GLN A 540 -24.97 16.61 -41.95
C GLN A 540 -24.22 17.79 -41.33
N TYR A 541 -23.77 18.71 -42.16
CA TYR A 541 -22.85 19.81 -41.82
C TYR A 541 -23.44 20.81 -40.82
N ASP A 542 -24.77 21.04 -40.84
CA ASP A 542 -25.44 21.96 -39.90
C ASP A 542 -25.41 21.41 -38.46
N GLN A 543 -25.64 20.11 -38.27
CA GLN A 543 -25.57 19.45 -36.97
C GLN A 543 -24.11 19.34 -36.48
N ALA A 544 -23.17 19.07 -37.36
CA ALA A 544 -21.75 19.07 -37.04
C ALA A 544 -21.24 20.45 -36.59
N ALA A 545 -21.75 21.54 -37.16
CA ALA A 545 -21.43 22.91 -36.76
C ALA A 545 -22.04 23.28 -35.39
N GLU A 546 -23.25 22.75 -35.06
CA GLU A 546 -23.86 22.96 -33.75
C GLU A 546 -23.13 22.21 -32.65
N LEU A 547 -22.72 20.96 -32.93
CA LEU A 547 -21.85 20.18 -32.03
C LEU A 547 -20.50 20.86 -31.84
N GLY A 548 -19.90 21.46 -32.89
CA GLY A 548 -18.68 22.23 -32.82
C GLY A 548 -18.77 23.39 -31.82
N LYS A 549 -19.87 24.15 -31.82
CA LYS A 549 -20.12 25.22 -30.83
C LYS A 549 -20.22 24.72 -29.41
N ARG A 550 -20.84 23.55 -29.24
CA ARG A 550 -20.95 22.88 -27.91
C ARG A 550 -19.58 22.40 -27.40
N ILE A 551 -18.74 21.87 -28.28
CA ILE A 551 -17.36 21.46 -27.99
C ILE A 551 -16.55 22.68 -27.57
N GLU A 552 -16.57 23.77 -28.32
CA GLU A 552 -15.86 25.02 -27.98
C GLU A 552 -16.29 25.58 -26.60
N ALA A 553 -17.58 25.56 -26.30
CA ALA A 553 -18.10 25.99 -24.99
C ALA A 553 -17.59 25.10 -23.84
N LYS A 554 -17.60 23.78 -24.04
CA LYS A 554 -17.10 22.82 -23.04
C LYS A 554 -15.57 22.86 -22.90
N GLU A 555 -14.84 23.11 -23.96
CA GLU A 555 -13.38 23.32 -23.91
C GLU A 555 -13.01 24.60 -23.14
N ALA A 556 -13.79 25.68 -23.30
CA ALA A 556 -13.61 26.88 -22.50
C ALA A 556 -13.91 26.66 -21.01
N GLU A 557 -14.93 25.87 -20.70
CA GLU A 557 -15.28 25.47 -19.33
C GLU A 557 -14.17 24.61 -18.71
N LEU A 558 -13.69 23.61 -19.43
CA LEU A 558 -12.57 22.75 -19.03
C LEU A 558 -11.31 23.57 -18.74
N LYS A 559 -10.95 24.47 -19.65
CA LYS A 559 -9.78 25.32 -19.50
C LYS A 559 -9.86 26.17 -18.24
N LYS A 560 -11.02 26.75 -17.95
CA LYS A 560 -11.25 27.54 -16.74
C LYS A 560 -11.11 26.70 -15.47
N LEU A 561 -11.71 25.51 -15.44
CA LEU A 561 -11.61 24.58 -14.32
C LEU A 561 -10.17 24.10 -14.07
N VAL A 562 -9.40 23.86 -15.13
CA VAL A 562 -7.98 23.49 -15.04
C VAL A 562 -7.15 24.67 -14.52
N GLU A 563 -7.38 25.89 -15.01
CA GLU A 563 -6.68 27.09 -14.53
C GLU A 563 -7.00 27.41 -13.06
N ASP A 564 -8.24 27.22 -12.63
CA ASP A 564 -8.64 27.41 -11.22
C ASP A 564 -8.01 26.34 -10.33
N TRP A 565 -8.00 25.07 -10.75
CA TRP A 565 -7.31 23.98 -10.06
C TRP A 565 -5.79 24.20 -9.97
N GLU A 566 -5.15 24.68 -11.05
CA GLU A 566 -3.71 25.00 -11.04
C GLU A 566 -3.40 26.17 -10.09
N ARG A 567 -4.28 27.16 -9.99
CA ARG A 567 -4.15 28.27 -9.03
C ARG A 567 -4.29 27.79 -7.59
N GLU A 568 -5.31 26.97 -7.30
CA GLU A 568 -5.50 26.39 -5.98
C GLU A 568 -4.29 25.52 -5.59
N ARG A 569 -3.77 24.73 -6.51
CA ARG A 569 -2.57 23.92 -6.32
C ARG A 569 -1.31 24.75 -6.08
N ALA A 570 -1.18 25.91 -6.74
CA ALA A 570 -0.03 26.79 -6.56
C ALA A 570 -0.08 27.59 -5.25
N SER A 571 -1.28 27.81 -4.69
CA SER A 571 -1.48 28.58 -3.48
C SER A 571 -1.52 27.75 -2.20
N GLY A 572 -1.71 26.42 -2.26
CA GLY A 572 -1.89 25.54 -1.11
C GLY A 572 -0.72 24.57 -0.93
N SER A 573 0.07 24.72 0.14
CA SER A 573 0.84 23.59 0.67
C SER A 573 -0.16 22.56 1.22
N ALA A 574 -0.18 21.35 0.65
CA ALA A 574 -1.01 20.27 1.16
C ALA A 574 -0.60 19.95 2.61
N GLU A 575 -1.52 20.06 3.55
CA GLU A 575 -1.28 19.82 4.98
C GLU A 575 -1.89 18.49 5.42
N VAL A 576 -1.09 17.67 6.11
CA VAL A 576 -1.54 16.43 6.75
C VAL A 576 -2.15 16.78 8.12
N LYS A 577 -3.43 16.50 8.30
CA LYS A 577 -4.20 16.71 9.52
C LYS A 577 -4.56 15.40 10.21
N ALA A 578 -4.99 15.48 11.48
CA ALA A 578 -5.45 14.32 12.25
C ALA A 578 -6.53 13.49 11.52
N GLU A 579 -7.41 14.16 10.78
CA GLU A 579 -8.46 13.49 9.98
C GLU A 579 -7.89 12.58 8.91
N HIS A 580 -6.80 12.97 8.25
CA HIS A 580 -6.15 12.14 7.23
C HIS A 580 -5.54 10.89 7.84
N VAL A 581 -4.93 11.01 9.03
CA VAL A 581 -4.41 9.86 9.79
C VAL A 581 -5.56 8.94 10.19
N ALA A 582 -6.64 9.49 10.74
CA ALA A 582 -7.83 8.73 11.11
C ALA A 582 -8.46 7.97 9.94
N GLN A 583 -8.50 8.59 8.74
CA GLN A 583 -8.93 7.92 7.51
C GLN A 583 -8.04 6.74 7.11
N VAL A 584 -6.72 6.85 7.31
CA VAL A 584 -5.78 5.75 7.03
C VAL A 584 -6.02 4.62 8.02
N VAL A 585 -6.15 4.91 9.32
CA VAL A 585 -6.46 3.91 10.35
C VAL A 585 -7.79 3.23 10.06
N SER A 586 -8.82 3.99 9.72
CA SER A 586 -10.14 3.46 9.34
C SER A 586 -10.05 2.47 8.16
N ARG A 587 -9.25 2.79 7.17
CA ARG A 587 -9.06 1.90 6.01
C ARG A 587 -8.27 0.64 6.34
N LEU A 588 -7.26 0.75 7.21
CA LEU A 588 -6.42 -0.39 7.61
C LEU A 588 -7.16 -1.35 8.54
N THR A 589 -7.96 -0.81 9.44
CA THR A 589 -8.64 -1.58 10.49
C THR A 589 -10.08 -1.91 10.16
N GLY A 590 -10.68 -1.21 9.17
CA GLY A 590 -12.11 -1.30 8.86
C GLY A 590 -13.01 -0.57 9.87
N ILE A 591 -12.42 0.23 10.78
CA ILE A 591 -13.16 0.94 11.84
C ILE A 591 -13.29 2.40 11.44
N PRO A 592 -14.47 2.99 11.53
CA PRO A 592 -14.60 4.43 11.44
C PRO A 592 -13.96 5.09 12.69
N VAL A 593 -12.71 5.55 12.52
CA VAL A 593 -11.87 6.12 13.59
C VAL A 593 -12.06 7.63 13.71
N ASN A 594 -12.75 8.27 12.77
CA ASN A 594 -13.08 9.69 12.89
C ASN A 594 -13.79 9.90 14.23
N GLU A 595 -13.44 10.95 14.98
CA GLU A 595 -14.24 11.41 16.12
C GLU A 595 -15.69 11.28 15.70
N LEU A 596 -16.53 10.72 16.62
CA LEU A 596 -17.96 10.52 16.37
C LEU A 596 -18.47 11.73 15.60
N THR A 597 -18.54 11.56 14.26
CA THR A 597 -19.07 12.64 13.42
C THR A 597 -20.48 12.91 13.91
N VAL A 598 -20.99 14.08 13.65
CA VAL A 598 -22.39 14.40 14.00
C VAL A 598 -23.31 13.26 13.52
N GLU A 599 -23.01 12.71 12.34
CA GLU A 599 -23.69 11.56 11.75
C GLU A 599 -23.56 10.25 12.56
N GLU A 600 -22.41 9.99 13.19
CA GLU A 600 -22.21 8.80 14.02
C GLU A 600 -22.89 8.94 15.38
N ARG A 601 -22.90 10.15 15.95
CA ARG A 601 -23.69 10.45 17.15
C ARG A 601 -25.19 10.26 16.88
N GLU A 602 -25.67 10.73 15.75
CA GLU A 602 -27.04 10.50 15.30
C GLU A 602 -27.33 9.01 15.09
N LYS A 603 -26.41 8.27 14.46
CA LYS A 603 -26.53 6.81 14.29
C LYS A 603 -26.66 6.07 15.62
N LEU A 604 -25.90 6.46 16.65
CA LEU A 604 -25.98 5.86 17.99
C LEU A 604 -27.25 6.29 18.74
N LEU A 605 -27.72 7.53 18.57
CA LEU A 605 -28.99 7.99 19.12
C LEU A 605 -30.18 7.22 18.52
N HIS A 606 -30.12 6.92 17.21
CA HIS A 606 -31.17 6.18 16.50
C HIS A 606 -30.89 4.67 16.38
N LEU A 607 -29.93 4.13 17.19
CA LEU A 607 -29.54 2.73 17.13
C LEU A 607 -30.75 1.78 17.34
N GLU A 608 -31.64 2.08 18.26
CA GLU A 608 -32.85 1.28 18.51
C GLU A 608 -33.72 1.16 17.27
N GLN A 609 -33.99 2.28 16.57
CA GLN A 609 -34.78 2.30 15.35
C GLN A 609 -34.15 1.43 14.26
N ARG A 610 -32.81 1.54 14.08
CA ARG A 610 -32.05 0.73 13.11
C ARG A 610 -32.10 -0.76 13.43
N LEU A 611 -32.04 -1.12 14.71
CA LEU A 611 -32.15 -2.52 15.12
C LEU A 611 -33.56 -3.04 14.85
N HIS A 612 -34.60 -2.23 15.05
CA HIS A 612 -36.00 -2.58 14.75
C HIS A 612 -36.29 -2.73 13.25
N GLU A 613 -35.51 -2.13 12.35
CA GLU A 613 -35.65 -2.37 10.90
C GLU A 613 -35.44 -3.86 10.54
N ARG A 614 -34.63 -4.59 11.36
CA ARG A 614 -34.35 -6.01 11.12
C ARG A 614 -34.99 -6.95 12.14
N LEU A 615 -35.28 -6.46 13.32
CA LEU A 615 -35.81 -7.24 14.44
C LEU A 615 -37.20 -6.76 14.80
N VAL A 616 -38.19 -7.63 14.71
CA VAL A 616 -39.57 -7.36 15.09
C VAL A 616 -39.80 -7.71 16.54
N GLY A 617 -40.44 -6.81 17.31
CA GLY A 617 -40.63 -6.97 18.74
C GLY A 617 -39.30 -6.91 19.53
N GLN A 618 -39.26 -7.54 20.68
CA GLN A 618 -38.08 -7.62 21.55
C GLN A 618 -37.56 -6.25 22.03
N ASP A 619 -38.49 -5.30 22.28
CA ASP A 619 -38.14 -3.88 22.58
C ASP A 619 -37.18 -3.74 23.77
N GLU A 620 -37.34 -4.58 24.80
CA GLU A 620 -36.49 -4.55 25.98
C GLU A 620 -35.06 -5.04 25.67
N ALA A 621 -34.93 -6.06 24.79
CA ALA A 621 -33.66 -6.56 24.33
C ALA A 621 -32.92 -5.51 23.49
N VAL A 622 -33.61 -4.88 22.58
CA VAL A 622 -33.06 -3.82 21.73
C VAL A 622 -32.61 -2.64 22.57
N ARG A 623 -33.43 -2.21 23.52
CA ARG A 623 -33.13 -1.08 24.41
C ARG A 623 -31.91 -1.34 25.28
N ALA A 624 -31.86 -2.52 25.96
CA ALA A 624 -30.73 -2.90 26.80
C ALA A 624 -29.40 -2.96 26.04
N VAL A 625 -29.43 -3.51 24.80
CA VAL A 625 -28.24 -3.56 23.94
C VAL A 625 -27.81 -2.14 23.50
N ALA A 626 -28.76 -1.30 23.10
CA ALA A 626 -28.47 0.05 22.67
C ALA A 626 -27.86 0.90 23.79
N ASP A 627 -28.39 0.80 25.01
CA ASP A 627 -27.92 1.55 26.17
C ASP A 627 -26.51 1.11 26.59
N ALA A 628 -26.22 -0.18 26.61
CA ALA A 628 -24.89 -0.71 26.94
C ALA A 628 -23.84 -0.23 25.90
N VAL A 629 -24.20 -0.21 24.63
CA VAL A 629 -23.31 0.28 23.55
C VAL A 629 -23.10 1.80 23.66
N ARG A 630 -24.15 2.56 23.94
CA ARG A 630 -24.05 4.02 24.15
C ARG A 630 -23.16 4.34 25.32
N LEU A 631 -23.28 3.63 26.46
CA LEU A 631 -22.46 3.80 27.67
C LEU A 631 -20.97 3.57 27.36
N SER A 632 -20.66 2.52 26.65
CA SER A 632 -19.29 2.18 26.25
C SER A 632 -18.69 3.21 25.29
N ARG A 633 -19.47 3.63 24.27
CA ARG A 633 -19.01 4.62 23.27
C ARG A 633 -18.89 6.03 23.83
N ALA A 634 -19.61 6.33 24.90
CA ALA A 634 -19.47 7.60 25.65
C ALA A 634 -18.21 7.66 26.51
N GLY A 635 -17.40 6.58 26.58
CA GLY A 635 -16.18 6.54 27.38
C GLY A 635 -16.42 6.42 28.91
N LEU A 636 -17.64 6.08 29.33
CA LEU A 636 -18.02 5.97 30.75
C LEU A 636 -17.73 4.59 31.36
N ARG A 637 -17.03 3.72 30.63
CA ARG A 637 -16.68 2.33 31.04
C ARG A 637 -15.20 2.19 31.30
N GLU A 638 -14.80 1.25 32.15
CA GLU A 638 -13.42 0.86 32.38
C GLU A 638 -12.76 0.36 31.08
N GLY A 639 -11.66 0.96 30.67
CA GLY A 639 -11.02 0.72 29.37
C GLY A 639 -10.38 -0.67 29.18
N SER A 640 -10.32 -1.49 30.27
CA SER A 640 -9.72 -2.83 30.22
C SER A 640 -10.71 -3.95 29.87
N LYS A 641 -12.02 -3.68 29.80
CA LYS A 641 -13.07 -4.68 29.53
C LYS A 641 -13.57 -4.64 28.10
N PRO A 642 -14.20 -5.72 27.59
CA PRO A 642 -14.90 -5.71 26.29
C PRO A 642 -15.95 -4.61 26.21
N VAL A 643 -16.31 -4.14 25.00
CA VAL A 643 -17.33 -3.09 24.78
C VAL A 643 -18.62 -3.40 25.54
N ALA A 644 -19.11 -4.62 25.42
CA ALA A 644 -20.27 -5.13 26.18
C ALA A 644 -20.24 -6.67 26.18
N THR A 645 -20.80 -7.24 27.25
CA THR A 645 -20.99 -8.68 27.41
C THR A 645 -22.47 -8.99 27.68
N PHE A 646 -23.09 -9.76 26.80
CA PHE A 646 -24.53 -10.10 26.88
C PHE A 646 -24.75 -11.61 26.99
N LEU A 647 -25.76 -11.98 27.74
CA LEU A 647 -26.32 -13.33 27.71
C LEU A 647 -27.76 -13.26 27.19
N PHE A 648 -28.01 -13.82 26.01
CA PHE A 648 -29.32 -13.87 25.36
C PHE A 648 -30.00 -15.19 25.63
N LEU A 649 -31.14 -15.15 26.29
CA LEU A 649 -31.94 -16.29 26.72
C LEU A 649 -33.24 -16.38 25.97
N GLY A 650 -33.68 -17.54 25.63
CA GLY A 650 -35.02 -17.74 25.04
C GLY A 650 -35.06 -18.89 24.04
N PRO A 651 -36.26 -19.22 23.56
CA PRO A 651 -36.45 -20.31 22.60
C PRO A 651 -35.74 -20.10 21.28
N THR A 652 -35.67 -21.15 20.47
CA THR A 652 -35.08 -21.05 19.14
C THR A 652 -35.95 -20.19 18.21
N GLY A 653 -35.32 -19.41 17.33
CA GLY A 653 -36.06 -18.66 16.29
C GLY A 653 -36.69 -17.34 16.74
N VAL A 654 -36.45 -16.84 17.97
CA VAL A 654 -37.00 -15.57 18.48
C VAL A 654 -36.18 -14.33 18.09
N GLY A 655 -35.04 -14.47 17.40
CA GLY A 655 -34.23 -13.35 16.93
C GLY A 655 -32.88 -13.14 17.58
N LYS A 656 -32.42 -13.99 18.52
CA LYS A 656 -31.12 -13.86 19.23
C LYS A 656 -29.92 -13.63 18.26
N THR A 657 -29.77 -14.50 17.27
CA THR A 657 -28.71 -14.41 16.27
C THR A 657 -28.93 -13.24 15.29
N GLU A 658 -30.18 -12.87 15.00
CA GLU A 658 -30.50 -11.75 14.11
C GLU A 658 -30.16 -10.41 14.75
N LEU A 659 -30.39 -10.24 16.07
CA LEU A 659 -29.97 -9.08 16.84
C LEU A 659 -28.44 -8.93 16.82
N ALA A 660 -27.70 -10.04 16.99
CA ALA A 660 -26.23 -10.02 16.91
C ALA A 660 -25.73 -9.56 15.52
N LYS A 661 -26.40 -9.97 14.43
CA LYS A 661 -26.10 -9.55 13.07
C LYS A 661 -26.46 -8.08 12.83
N ALA A 662 -27.63 -7.65 13.26
CA ALA A 662 -28.07 -6.28 13.17
C ALA A 662 -27.11 -5.34 13.92
N LEU A 663 -26.64 -5.78 15.09
CA LEU A 663 -25.67 -5.04 15.90
C LEU A 663 -24.30 -4.93 15.19
N ALA A 664 -23.80 -6.02 14.60
CA ALA A 664 -22.56 -6.01 13.85
C ALA A 664 -22.63 -5.03 12.66
N GLU A 665 -23.72 -5.04 11.90
CA GLU A 665 -23.94 -4.12 10.79
C GLU A 665 -24.08 -2.67 11.23
N SER A 666 -24.82 -2.42 12.32
CA SER A 666 -25.08 -1.05 12.80
C SER A 666 -23.84 -0.38 13.38
N ILE A 667 -22.96 -1.15 14.07
CA ILE A 667 -21.80 -0.62 14.78
C ILE A 667 -20.54 -0.65 13.91
N TYR A 668 -20.32 -1.76 13.20
CA TYR A 668 -19.09 -1.97 12.42
C TYR A 668 -19.28 -1.83 10.91
N GLY A 669 -20.52 -1.56 10.45
CA GLY A 669 -20.82 -1.35 9.04
C GLY A 669 -20.80 -2.60 8.16
N ASP A 670 -20.57 -3.78 8.72
CA ASP A 670 -20.47 -5.06 8.00
C ASP A 670 -21.09 -6.21 8.81
N GLU A 671 -22.05 -6.91 8.22
CA GLU A 671 -22.65 -8.12 8.82
C GLU A 671 -21.59 -9.21 9.04
N HIS A 672 -20.51 -9.23 8.22
CA HIS A 672 -19.40 -10.18 8.36
C HIS A 672 -18.44 -9.85 9.52
N ALA A 673 -18.66 -8.74 10.24
CA ALA A 673 -17.98 -8.48 11.51
C ALA A 673 -18.51 -9.35 12.64
N LEU A 674 -19.50 -10.24 12.39
CA LEU A 674 -19.95 -11.27 13.32
C LEU A 674 -19.05 -12.50 13.29
N LEU A 675 -18.36 -12.78 14.41
CA LEU A 675 -17.57 -13.99 14.61
C LEU A 675 -18.41 -15.02 15.40
N ARG A 676 -18.90 -16.03 14.72
CA ARG A 676 -19.70 -17.10 15.38
C ARG A 676 -18.82 -18.26 15.79
N ILE A 677 -19.00 -18.74 17.03
CA ILE A 677 -18.44 -19.96 17.59
C ILE A 677 -19.58 -20.76 18.22
N ASP A 678 -19.74 -22.00 17.76
CA ASP A 678 -20.74 -22.93 18.31
C ASP A 678 -20.14 -23.68 19.50
N MET A 679 -20.67 -23.43 20.67
CA MET A 679 -20.15 -24.01 21.92
C MET A 679 -20.45 -25.50 22.06
N SER A 680 -21.38 -26.04 21.26
CA SER A 680 -21.61 -27.48 21.21
C SER A 680 -20.41 -28.31 20.75
N GLU A 681 -19.50 -27.69 19.98
CA GLU A 681 -18.23 -28.30 19.54
C GLU A 681 -17.19 -28.39 20.68
N TYR A 682 -17.42 -27.70 21.81
CA TYR A 682 -16.48 -27.55 22.92
C TYR A 682 -17.02 -28.16 24.23
N GLY A 683 -17.86 -29.18 24.10
CA GLY A 683 -18.43 -29.92 25.24
C GLY A 683 -17.44 -30.86 25.96
N GLU A 684 -16.30 -31.20 25.34
CA GLU A 684 -15.32 -32.10 25.91
C GLU A 684 -14.02 -31.35 26.28
N ARG A 685 -13.36 -31.78 27.36
CA ARG A 685 -12.16 -31.11 27.88
C ARG A 685 -11.03 -30.94 26.86
N HIS A 686 -10.82 -31.93 26.01
CA HIS A 686 -9.74 -31.85 25.00
C HIS A 686 -10.04 -30.86 23.87
N THR A 687 -11.30 -30.53 23.60
CA THR A 687 -11.68 -29.56 22.58
C THR A 687 -11.48 -28.11 23.02
N VAL A 688 -11.43 -27.87 24.35
CA VAL A 688 -11.22 -26.55 24.94
C VAL A 688 -9.85 -25.96 24.50
N ALA A 689 -8.81 -26.80 24.39
CA ALA A 689 -7.50 -26.37 23.91
C ALA A 689 -7.56 -25.82 22.47
N ARG A 690 -8.54 -26.18 21.64
CA ARG A 690 -8.72 -25.66 20.30
C ARG A 690 -9.20 -24.18 20.29
N LEU A 691 -9.83 -23.72 21.38
CA LEU A 691 -10.24 -22.30 21.48
C LEU A 691 -9.04 -21.37 21.64
N VAL A 692 -8.07 -21.75 22.50
CA VAL A 692 -6.93 -20.91 22.88
C VAL A 692 -5.66 -21.28 22.10
N GLY A 693 -5.58 -22.52 21.63
CA GLY A 693 -4.41 -23.12 20.98
C GLY A 693 -3.78 -24.21 21.85
N ALA A 694 -3.22 -25.23 21.22
CA ALA A 694 -2.55 -26.31 21.90
C ALA A 694 -1.21 -25.84 22.53
N PRO A 695 -0.82 -26.34 23.71
CA PRO A 695 0.49 -26.07 24.28
C PRO A 695 1.63 -26.64 23.42
N PRO A 696 2.87 -26.13 23.57
CA PRO A 696 4.03 -26.63 22.84
C PRO A 696 4.19 -28.16 23.01
N GLY A 697 4.38 -28.87 21.91
CA GLY A 697 4.56 -30.32 21.88
C GLY A 697 3.29 -31.15 21.67
N TYR A 698 2.11 -30.53 21.58
CA TYR A 698 0.87 -31.21 21.26
C TYR A 698 0.47 -31.03 19.79
N VAL A 699 -0.29 -32.00 19.25
CA VAL A 699 -0.83 -31.96 17.89
C VAL A 699 -1.75 -30.74 17.74
N GLY A 700 -1.54 -29.92 16.69
CA GLY A 700 -2.30 -28.68 16.44
C GLY A 700 -1.67 -27.40 17.02
N TYR A 701 -0.45 -27.44 17.57
CA TYR A 701 0.27 -26.24 18.05
C TYR A 701 0.45 -25.17 16.98
N ASP A 702 0.71 -25.58 15.74
CA ASP A 702 0.92 -24.64 14.62
C ASP A 702 -0.36 -23.95 14.12
N GLU A 703 -1.52 -24.55 14.32
CA GLU A 703 -2.81 -24.04 13.81
C GLU A 703 -3.33 -22.81 14.57
N GLY A 704 -2.85 -22.58 15.80
CA GLY A 704 -3.37 -21.51 16.67
C GLY A 704 -4.76 -21.78 17.23
N GLY A 705 -5.24 -20.96 18.17
CA GLY A 705 -6.55 -21.09 18.77
C GLY A 705 -7.67 -20.52 17.90
N GLN A 706 -8.78 -21.20 17.77
CA GLN A 706 -9.89 -20.79 16.91
C GLN A 706 -10.55 -19.47 17.38
N LEU A 707 -10.67 -19.26 18.70
CA LEU A 707 -11.17 -18.02 19.28
C LEU A 707 -10.13 -16.91 19.14
N THR A 708 -8.91 -17.18 19.61
CA THR A 708 -7.83 -16.19 19.66
C THR A 708 -7.41 -15.71 18.27
N GLU A 709 -7.30 -16.60 17.26
CA GLU A 709 -6.95 -16.22 15.89
C GLU A 709 -8.07 -15.43 15.19
N LYS A 710 -9.35 -15.80 15.39
CA LYS A 710 -10.47 -15.04 14.80
C LYS A 710 -10.50 -13.61 15.32
N VAL A 711 -10.38 -13.41 16.65
CA VAL A 711 -10.41 -12.08 17.26
C VAL A 711 -9.14 -11.30 16.93
N ARG A 712 -7.97 -11.94 16.92
CA ARG A 712 -6.71 -11.30 16.51
C ARG A 712 -6.78 -10.74 15.08
N ARG A 713 -7.45 -11.45 14.16
CA ARG A 713 -7.64 -11.00 12.77
C ARG A 713 -8.70 -9.92 12.62
N LYS A 714 -9.75 -9.96 13.47
CA LYS A 714 -10.84 -8.99 13.48
C LYS A 714 -11.11 -8.54 14.91
N PRO A 715 -10.28 -7.65 15.48
CA PRO A 715 -10.43 -7.20 16.88
C PRO A 715 -11.70 -6.38 17.10
N TYR A 716 -12.26 -5.80 16.05
CA TYR A 716 -13.52 -5.06 16.06
C TYR A 716 -14.63 -5.91 15.48
N SER A 717 -15.27 -6.66 16.33
CA SER A 717 -16.28 -7.64 15.92
C SER A 717 -17.28 -7.93 17.03
N VAL A 718 -18.43 -8.47 16.64
CA VAL A 718 -19.36 -9.10 17.55
C VAL A 718 -19.00 -10.58 17.65
N LEU A 719 -18.60 -11.02 18.82
CA LEU A 719 -18.31 -12.43 19.10
C LEU A 719 -19.58 -13.10 19.59
N LEU A 720 -20.13 -14.01 18.80
CA LEU A 720 -21.32 -14.79 19.15
C LEU A 720 -20.90 -16.18 19.61
N LEU A 721 -21.10 -16.47 20.90
CA LEU A 721 -20.93 -17.78 21.53
C LEU A 721 -22.29 -18.48 21.58
N ASP A 722 -22.57 -19.32 20.60
CA ASP A 722 -23.89 -19.95 20.46
C ASP A 722 -24.00 -21.20 21.31
N GLU A 723 -25.14 -21.42 22.00
CA GLU A 723 -25.44 -22.56 22.87
C GLU A 723 -24.41 -22.74 24.00
N ILE A 724 -24.14 -21.64 24.73
CA ILE A 724 -23.09 -21.62 25.80
C ILE A 724 -23.29 -22.67 26.87
N GLU A 725 -24.53 -23.12 27.15
CA GLU A 725 -24.86 -24.15 28.10
C GLU A 725 -24.28 -25.53 27.75
N LYS A 726 -23.91 -25.76 26.50
CA LYS A 726 -23.29 -27.03 26.04
C LYS A 726 -21.78 -27.08 26.21
N ALA A 727 -21.16 -25.93 26.54
CA ALA A 727 -19.72 -25.84 26.71
C ALA A 727 -19.21 -26.56 27.93
N HIS A 728 -17.99 -27.11 27.86
CA HIS A 728 -17.30 -27.65 29.01
C HIS A 728 -17.03 -26.56 30.08
N PRO A 729 -17.09 -26.88 31.39
CA PRO A 729 -16.84 -25.90 32.46
C PRO A 729 -15.51 -25.13 32.36
N ASP A 730 -14.47 -25.71 31.78
CA ASP A 730 -13.19 -25.02 31.56
C ASP A 730 -13.30 -23.85 30.57
N VAL A 731 -14.29 -23.85 29.66
CA VAL A 731 -14.56 -22.71 28.75
C VAL A 731 -14.97 -21.47 29.54
N TYR A 732 -15.81 -21.65 30.58
CA TYR A 732 -16.22 -20.52 31.42
C TYR A 732 -15.03 -19.88 32.14
N ASN A 733 -14.05 -20.67 32.58
CA ASN A 733 -12.82 -20.14 33.21
C ASN A 733 -11.99 -19.28 32.24
N ILE A 734 -11.95 -19.66 30.95
CA ILE A 734 -11.29 -18.86 29.89
C ILE A 734 -12.07 -17.54 29.65
N LEU A 735 -13.39 -17.63 29.56
CA LEU A 735 -14.25 -16.47 29.34
C LEU A 735 -14.23 -15.50 30.52
N LEU A 736 -14.06 -15.94 31.76
CA LEU A 736 -13.88 -15.07 32.93
C LEU A 736 -12.69 -14.14 32.75
N GLN A 737 -11.55 -14.65 32.27
CA GLN A 737 -10.38 -13.83 31.98
C GLN A 737 -10.67 -12.78 30.91
N VAL A 738 -11.40 -13.16 29.85
CA VAL A 738 -11.79 -12.24 28.78
C VAL A 738 -12.72 -11.15 29.30
N PHE A 739 -13.70 -11.48 30.15
CA PHE A 739 -14.68 -10.52 30.68
C PHE A 739 -14.07 -9.54 31.68
N ASP A 740 -13.08 -9.96 32.46
CA ASP A 740 -12.42 -9.11 33.47
C ASP A 740 -11.28 -8.28 32.91
N ASP A 741 -10.36 -8.94 32.20
CA ASP A 741 -9.11 -8.33 31.75
C ASP A 741 -9.18 -7.84 30.29
N GLY A 742 -10.23 -8.17 29.52
CA GLY A 742 -10.38 -7.85 28.10
C GLY A 742 -9.27 -8.45 27.22
N ARG A 743 -8.54 -9.44 27.72
CA ARG A 743 -7.41 -10.06 27.01
C ARG A 743 -7.32 -11.57 27.32
N LEU A 744 -6.74 -12.30 26.37
CA LEU A 744 -6.52 -13.72 26.49
C LEU A 744 -5.17 -14.10 25.90
N THR A 745 -4.35 -14.86 26.64
CA THR A 745 -3.06 -15.37 26.13
C THR A 745 -3.29 -16.65 25.34
N ASP A 746 -2.83 -16.71 24.09
CA ASP A 746 -2.93 -17.89 23.23
C ASP A 746 -1.92 -18.99 23.64
N GLY A 747 -2.06 -20.20 23.07
CA GLY A 747 -1.15 -21.32 23.31
C GLY A 747 0.30 -21.06 22.84
N LYS A 748 0.57 -20.00 22.09
CA LYS A 748 1.89 -19.54 21.65
C LYS A 748 2.45 -18.42 22.54
N GLY A 749 1.75 -18.05 23.61
CA GLY A 749 2.16 -16.99 24.56
C GLY A 749 1.85 -15.57 24.09
N ARG A 750 1.05 -15.37 23.03
CA ARG A 750 0.67 -14.06 22.55
C ARG A 750 -0.59 -13.59 23.26
N VAL A 751 -0.60 -12.32 23.64
CA VAL A 751 -1.78 -11.68 24.24
C VAL A 751 -2.70 -11.20 23.11
N VAL A 752 -3.97 -11.63 23.14
CA VAL A 752 -5.02 -11.22 22.21
C VAL A 752 -5.98 -10.30 22.93
N ASP A 753 -6.21 -9.13 22.34
CA ASP A 753 -7.05 -8.07 22.89
C ASP A 753 -8.53 -8.25 22.48
N PHE A 754 -9.43 -8.21 23.45
CA PHE A 754 -10.88 -8.31 23.32
C PHE A 754 -11.59 -6.99 23.73
N THR A 755 -10.86 -5.95 24.10
CA THR A 755 -11.44 -4.69 24.60
C THR A 755 -12.36 -4.02 23.59
N ASN A 756 -12.16 -4.27 22.30
CA ASN A 756 -12.95 -3.69 21.22
C ASN A 756 -14.04 -4.66 20.69
N THR A 757 -14.24 -5.79 21.32
CA THR A 757 -15.28 -6.76 20.94
C THR A 757 -16.55 -6.58 21.73
N ILE A 758 -17.70 -6.89 21.11
CA ILE A 758 -18.97 -7.10 21.81
C ILE A 758 -19.17 -8.60 21.90
N ILE A 759 -19.34 -9.12 23.12
CA ILE A 759 -19.48 -10.56 23.35
C ILE A 759 -20.94 -10.87 23.64
N ILE A 760 -21.51 -11.77 22.84
CA ILE A 760 -22.90 -12.24 22.99
C ILE A 760 -22.87 -13.74 23.17
N ALA A 761 -23.27 -14.22 24.34
CA ALA A 761 -23.53 -15.63 24.58
C ALA A 761 -25.02 -15.90 24.39
N THR A 762 -25.40 -16.97 23.69
CA THR A 762 -26.80 -17.39 23.56
C THR A 762 -27.05 -18.69 24.32
N SER A 763 -28.23 -18.81 24.93
CA SER A 763 -28.66 -20.02 25.59
C SER A 763 -30.16 -20.26 25.37
N ASN A 764 -30.51 -21.52 25.38
CA ASN A 764 -31.90 -22.00 25.34
C ASN A 764 -32.46 -22.42 26.73
N LEU A 765 -31.68 -22.21 27.80
CA LEU A 765 -32.10 -22.48 29.15
C LEU A 765 -33.34 -21.64 29.53
N GLY A 766 -34.30 -22.23 30.24
CA GLY A 766 -35.55 -21.54 30.61
C GLY A 766 -36.58 -21.40 29.51
N SER A 767 -36.31 -21.92 28.28
CA SER A 767 -37.26 -21.81 27.13
C SER A 767 -38.66 -22.36 27.46
N ASP A 768 -38.75 -23.41 28.24
CA ASP A 768 -40.02 -24.02 28.65
C ASP A 768 -40.85 -23.07 29.56
N ILE A 769 -40.17 -22.27 30.38
CA ILE A 769 -40.83 -21.28 31.25
C ILE A 769 -41.38 -20.15 30.36
N ILE A 770 -40.54 -19.65 29.42
CA ILE A 770 -40.92 -18.56 28.49
C ILE A 770 -42.13 -18.98 27.64
N GLN A 771 -42.14 -20.21 27.11
CA GLN A 771 -43.23 -20.74 26.30
C GLN A 771 -44.51 -20.96 27.10
N ARG A 772 -44.44 -21.48 28.34
CA ARG A 772 -45.60 -21.57 29.21
C ARG A 772 -46.21 -20.22 29.54
N ARG A 773 -45.37 -19.21 29.75
CA ARG A 773 -45.83 -17.84 30.03
C ARG A 773 -46.44 -17.16 28.80
N LEU A 774 -45.98 -17.47 27.59
CA LEU A 774 -46.65 -16.96 26.39
C LEU A 774 -48.11 -17.42 26.31
N LYS A 775 -48.34 -18.70 26.52
CA LYS A 775 -49.71 -19.23 26.55
C LYS A 775 -50.57 -18.63 27.67
N ALA A 776 -49.97 -18.19 28.79
CA ALA A 776 -50.61 -17.51 29.88
C ALA A 776 -50.82 -16.03 29.64
N ARG A 777 -49.94 -15.35 28.87
CA ARG A 777 -50.02 -13.93 28.48
C ARG A 777 -51.17 -13.68 27.51
N GLU A 778 -51.44 -14.61 26.60
CA GLU A 778 -52.66 -14.55 25.75
C GLU A 778 -53.94 -14.55 26.58
N ALA A 779 -53.87 -15.01 27.88
CA ALA A 779 -55.03 -15.08 28.81
C ALA A 779 -55.04 -13.92 29.84
N ALA A 780 -53.93 -13.27 30.22
CA ALA A 780 -53.90 -12.40 31.42
C ALA A 780 -52.83 -11.33 31.51
N GLY A 781 -52.28 -10.77 30.48
CA GLY A 781 -51.46 -9.53 30.49
C GLY A 781 -50.33 -9.38 31.51
N GLU A 782 -49.64 -10.48 31.99
CA GLU A 782 -48.66 -10.45 33.06
C GLU A 782 -47.19 -10.43 32.63
N GLU A 783 -46.48 -9.53 33.13
CA GLU A 783 -45.14 -9.12 33.60
C GLU A 783 -43.91 -9.91 33.13
N TYR A 784 -43.09 -9.30 32.28
CA TYR A 784 -41.71 -9.66 31.89
C TYR A 784 -40.79 -9.93 33.11
N GLU A 785 -40.88 -9.09 34.16
CA GLU A 785 -40.02 -9.20 35.34
C GLU A 785 -40.19 -10.54 36.10
N LYS A 786 -41.43 -11.09 36.19
CA LYS A 786 -41.64 -12.40 36.83
C LYS A 786 -41.07 -13.51 35.98
N THR A 787 -41.18 -13.43 34.66
CA THR A 787 -40.59 -14.42 33.76
C THR A 787 -39.06 -14.38 33.85
N LYS A 788 -38.46 -13.19 33.89
CA LYS A 788 -37.04 -12.97 34.06
C LYS A 788 -36.54 -13.56 35.38
N ALA A 789 -37.24 -13.34 36.50
CA ALA A 789 -36.90 -13.87 37.80
C ALA A 789 -36.87 -15.43 37.82
N GLU A 790 -37.90 -16.08 37.27
CA GLU A 790 -37.94 -17.56 37.17
C GLU A 790 -36.84 -18.14 36.29
N VAL A 791 -36.54 -17.47 35.16
CA VAL A 791 -35.44 -17.87 34.26
C VAL A 791 -34.09 -17.67 34.94
N MET A 792 -33.92 -16.60 35.72
CA MET A 792 -32.70 -16.35 36.50
C MET A 792 -32.45 -17.45 37.55
N ASP A 793 -33.48 -18.01 38.17
CA ASP A 793 -33.30 -19.13 39.12
C ASP A 793 -32.82 -20.40 38.42
N VAL A 794 -33.27 -20.67 37.19
CA VAL A 794 -32.75 -21.79 36.38
C VAL A 794 -31.29 -21.56 36.02
N LEU A 795 -30.91 -20.31 35.65
CA LEU A 795 -29.52 -19.96 35.31
C LEU A 795 -28.58 -20.15 36.50
N ARG A 796 -28.99 -19.71 37.70
CA ARG A 796 -28.22 -19.92 38.96
C ARG A 796 -28.00 -21.40 39.30
N GLY A 797 -28.89 -22.24 38.84
CA GLY A 797 -28.74 -23.72 38.98
C GLY A 797 -27.73 -24.31 37.97
N HIS A 798 -27.47 -23.64 36.84
CA HIS A 798 -26.62 -24.16 35.77
C HIS A 798 -25.24 -23.52 35.73
N PHE A 799 -25.18 -22.18 35.81
CA PHE A 799 -23.94 -21.39 35.74
C PHE A 799 -23.46 -20.99 37.14
N ARG A 800 -22.14 -20.93 37.31
CA ARG A 800 -21.55 -20.45 38.58
C ARG A 800 -21.89 -18.96 38.77
N PRO A 801 -22.13 -18.50 40.02
CA PRO A 801 -22.39 -17.08 40.30
C PRO A 801 -21.31 -16.13 39.76
N GLU A 802 -20.07 -16.56 39.81
CA GLU A 802 -18.90 -15.77 39.29
C GLU A 802 -19.05 -15.44 37.80
N PHE A 803 -19.53 -16.38 36.99
CA PHE A 803 -19.73 -16.20 35.56
C PHE A 803 -20.90 -15.21 35.28
N LEU A 804 -22.03 -15.42 35.99
CA LEU A 804 -23.20 -14.52 35.79
C LEU A 804 -22.94 -13.08 36.23
N ASN A 805 -22.12 -12.87 37.25
CA ASN A 805 -21.78 -11.55 37.77
C ASN A 805 -20.80 -10.77 36.86
N ARG A 806 -20.19 -11.41 35.84
CA ARG A 806 -19.31 -10.75 34.87
C ARG A 806 -20.00 -10.39 33.55
N ILE A 807 -21.27 -10.80 33.43
CA ILE A 807 -22.10 -10.43 32.28
C ILE A 807 -22.76 -9.10 32.58
N ASP A 808 -22.63 -8.14 31.68
CA ASP A 808 -23.19 -6.80 31.85
C ASP A 808 -24.70 -6.82 31.87
N GLU A 809 -25.32 -7.54 30.91
CA GLU A 809 -26.77 -7.65 30.80
C GLU A 809 -27.22 -9.06 30.43
N ILE A 810 -28.18 -9.56 31.17
CA ILE A 810 -28.89 -10.81 30.90
C ILE A 810 -30.24 -10.47 30.31
N ILE A 811 -30.43 -10.81 29.05
CA ILE A 811 -31.58 -10.43 28.24
C ILE A 811 -32.43 -11.64 27.91
N VAL A 812 -33.69 -11.59 28.33
CA VAL A 812 -34.66 -12.67 28.09
C VAL A 812 -35.52 -12.30 26.89
N PHE A 813 -35.38 -13.04 25.79
CA PHE A 813 -36.21 -12.91 24.60
C PHE A 813 -37.55 -13.58 24.83
N HIS A 814 -38.64 -12.85 24.59
CA HIS A 814 -39.94 -13.42 24.63
C HIS A 814 -40.28 -14.24 23.38
N ALA A 815 -41.19 -15.20 23.50
CA ALA A 815 -41.68 -15.96 22.37
C ALA A 815 -42.53 -15.07 21.44
N LEU A 816 -42.42 -15.27 20.12
CA LEU A 816 -43.06 -14.46 19.11
C LEU A 816 -44.60 -14.69 19.08
N GLY A 817 -45.36 -13.61 19.08
CA GLY A 817 -46.83 -13.64 18.91
C GLY A 817 -47.24 -13.67 17.43
N LYS A 818 -48.54 -13.87 17.17
CA LYS A 818 -49.08 -13.94 15.79
C LYS A 818 -48.87 -12.65 14.97
N GLU A 819 -48.99 -11.47 15.59
CA GLU A 819 -48.79 -10.20 14.92
C GLU A 819 -47.33 -9.97 14.55
N GLU A 820 -46.41 -10.35 15.45
CA GLU A 820 -44.96 -10.27 15.21
C GLU A 820 -44.55 -11.22 14.07
N ILE A 821 -45.07 -12.45 14.03
CA ILE A 821 -44.86 -13.39 12.93
C ILE A 821 -45.36 -12.80 11.60
N ARG A 822 -46.53 -12.16 11.57
CA ARG A 822 -47.06 -11.51 10.37
C ARG A 822 -46.10 -10.41 9.85
N HIS A 823 -45.54 -9.63 10.75
CA HIS A 823 -44.54 -8.61 10.41
C HIS A 823 -43.27 -9.22 9.87
N ILE A 824 -42.79 -10.32 10.48
CA ILE A 824 -41.61 -11.07 10.04
C ILE A 824 -41.84 -11.67 8.64
N VAL A 825 -43.08 -12.15 8.34
CA VAL A 825 -43.43 -12.60 6.98
C VAL A 825 -43.18 -11.48 5.97
N GLY A 826 -43.68 -10.25 6.25
CA GLY A 826 -43.44 -9.09 5.39
C GLY A 826 -41.95 -8.89 5.11
N LEU A 827 -41.10 -8.82 6.14
CA LEU A 827 -39.64 -8.64 6.01
C LEU A 827 -38.97 -9.76 5.21
N GLN A 828 -39.40 -11.02 5.37
CA GLN A 828 -38.85 -12.14 4.59
C GLN A 828 -39.28 -12.08 3.12
N LEU A 829 -40.53 -11.72 2.84
CA LEU A 829 -41.07 -11.51 1.49
C LEU A 829 -40.35 -10.35 0.77
N ASP A 830 -40.09 -9.24 1.46
CA ASP A 830 -39.29 -8.12 0.93
C ASP A 830 -37.86 -8.56 0.59
N ARG A 831 -37.27 -9.49 1.35
CA ARG A 831 -35.98 -10.08 1.04
C ARG A 831 -36.01 -10.89 -0.26
N VAL A 832 -37.06 -11.69 -0.44
CA VAL A 832 -37.30 -12.45 -1.67
C VAL A 832 -37.49 -11.50 -2.85
N ALA A 833 -38.29 -10.41 -2.68
CA ALA A 833 -38.50 -9.40 -3.71
C ALA A 833 -37.19 -8.73 -4.14
N ARG A 834 -36.32 -8.34 -3.18
CA ARG A 834 -34.99 -7.78 -3.48
C ARG A 834 -34.09 -8.79 -4.21
N SER A 835 -34.16 -10.07 -3.84
CA SER A 835 -33.43 -11.11 -4.54
C SER A 835 -33.92 -11.29 -5.97
N ALA A 836 -35.22 -11.27 -6.20
CA ALA A 836 -35.83 -11.31 -7.53
C ALA A 836 -35.48 -10.06 -8.36
N ALA A 837 -35.47 -8.88 -7.75
CA ALA A 837 -35.10 -7.62 -8.40
C ALA A 837 -33.65 -7.64 -8.88
N SER A 838 -32.73 -8.26 -8.15
CA SER A 838 -31.33 -8.45 -8.60
C SER A 838 -31.22 -9.30 -9.88
N GLN A 839 -32.23 -10.13 -10.17
CA GLN A 839 -32.34 -10.90 -11.42
C GLN A 839 -33.16 -10.19 -12.49
N GLY A 840 -33.61 -8.96 -12.19
CA GLY A 840 -34.42 -8.14 -13.13
C GLY A 840 -35.92 -8.44 -13.10
N VAL A 841 -36.45 -9.08 -12.04
CA VAL A 841 -37.85 -9.40 -11.87
C VAL A 841 -38.45 -8.54 -10.73
N THR A 842 -39.50 -7.80 -10.99
CA THR A 842 -40.23 -7.07 -9.94
C THR A 842 -41.32 -7.96 -9.37
N LEU A 843 -41.20 -8.33 -8.09
CA LEU A 843 -42.15 -9.21 -7.42
C LEU A 843 -42.97 -8.43 -6.38
N THR A 844 -44.30 -8.64 -6.41
CA THR A 844 -45.27 -8.12 -5.44
C THR A 844 -46.03 -9.29 -4.80
N PHE A 845 -46.49 -9.12 -3.56
CA PHE A 845 -47.17 -10.18 -2.80
C PHE A 845 -48.59 -9.78 -2.48
N ASP A 846 -49.51 -10.72 -2.61
CA ASP A 846 -50.90 -10.54 -2.23
C ASP A 846 -51.09 -10.83 -0.74
N GLN A 847 -52.16 -10.25 -0.17
CA GLN A 847 -52.50 -10.43 1.24
C GLN A 847 -52.78 -11.90 1.60
N THR A 848 -53.38 -12.66 0.68
CA THR A 848 -53.66 -14.09 0.83
C THR A 848 -52.40 -14.91 1.10
N LEU A 849 -51.30 -14.56 0.44
CA LEU A 849 -50.00 -15.21 0.62
C LEU A 849 -49.39 -14.86 1.98
N ILE A 850 -49.53 -13.59 2.40
CA ILE A 850 -49.02 -13.11 3.71
C ILE A 850 -49.76 -13.83 4.83
N ASP A 851 -51.10 -13.92 4.70
CA ASP A 851 -51.94 -14.57 5.71
C ASP A 851 -51.66 -16.07 5.79
N HIS A 852 -51.51 -16.76 4.68
CA HIS A 852 -51.11 -18.17 4.64
C HIS A 852 -49.79 -18.41 5.39
N PHE A 853 -48.72 -17.66 5.06
CA PHE A 853 -47.42 -17.79 5.70
C PHE A 853 -47.47 -17.38 7.20
N ALA A 854 -48.31 -16.47 7.59
CA ALA A 854 -48.50 -16.07 8.98
C ALA A 854 -49.19 -17.17 9.80
N GLU A 855 -50.18 -17.89 9.21
CA GLU A 855 -50.91 -18.96 9.89
C GLU A 855 -50.09 -20.27 9.96
N GLU A 856 -49.61 -20.78 8.83
CA GLU A 856 -48.83 -22.03 8.79
C GLU A 856 -47.43 -21.87 9.38
N GLY A 857 -46.81 -20.69 9.27
CA GLY A 857 -45.51 -20.36 9.84
C GLY A 857 -45.52 -20.12 11.36
N TYR A 858 -46.72 -19.95 11.97
CA TYR A 858 -46.82 -19.73 13.40
C TYR A 858 -46.75 -21.05 14.17
N LYS A 859 -45.51 -21.41 14.59
CA LYS A 859 -45.25 -22.52 15.52
C LYS A 859 -44.47 -21.97 16.73
N PRO A 860 -45.14 -21.80 17.88
CA PRO A 860 -44.55 -21.21 19.09
C PRO A 860 -43.26 -21.90 19.57
N GLU A 861 -43.12 -23.18 19.25
CA GLU A 861 -41.94 -24.00 19.65
C GLU A 861 -40.72 -23.71 18.80
N PHE A 862 -40.86 -23.31 17.52
CA PHE A 862 -39.79 -23.15 16.56
C PHE A 862 -39.57 -21.68 16.11
N GLY A 863 -40.46 -20.77 16.47
CA GLY A 863 -40.40 -19.34 16.14
C GLY A 863 -40.29 -19.09 14.64
N ALA A 864 -39.58 -18.04 14.24
CA ALA A 864 -39.42 -17.64 12.83
C ALA A 864 -38.52 -18.58 11.99
N ARG A 865 -37.92 -19.62 12.58
CA ARG A 865 -37.06 -20.57 11.82
C ARG A 865 -37.88 -21.44 10.88
N GLU A 866 -39.04 -21.89 11.34
CA GLU A 866 -39.98 -22.68 10.53
C GLU A 866 -40.57 -21.83 9.40
N LEU A 867 -40.90 -20.58 9.67
CA LEU A 867 -41.38 -19.63 8.66
C LEU A 867 -40.37 -19.46 7.50
N LYS A 868 -39.11 -19.31 7.81
CA LYS A 868 -38.07 -19.22 6.77
C LYS A 868 -37.99 -20.48 5.91
N ARG A 869 -38.17 -21.63 6.52
CA ARG A 869 -38.18 -22.93 5.81
C ARG A 869 -39.42 -23.06 4.94
N LEU A 870 -40.57 -22.63 5.41
CA LEU A 870 -41.83 -22.66 4.67
C LEU A 870 -41.77 -21.74 3.43
N ILE A 871 -41.36 -20.49 3.59
CA ILE A 871 -41.17 -19.53 2.49
C ILE A 871 -40.20 -20.11 1.44
N ARG A 872 -39.08 -20.70 1.86
CA ARG A 872 -38.14 -21.30 0.94
C ARG A 872 -38.72 -22.47 0.15
N SER A 873 -39.48 -23.37 0.83
CA SER A 873 -40.04 -24.57 0.18
C SER A 873 -41.16 -24.24 -0.79
N GLU A 874 -42.04 -23.29 -0.42
CA GLU A 874 -43.25 -23.01 -1.18
C GLU A 874 -43.12 -21.83 -2.14
N LEU A 875 -42.48 -20.74 -1.74
CA LEU A 875 -42.36 -19.53 -2.57
C LEU A 875 -41.08 -19.54 -3.40
N GLU A 876 -39.87 -19.64 -2.76
CA GLU A 876 -38.62 -19.51 -3.49
C GLU A 876 -38.43 -20.65 -4.50
N THR A 877 -38.80 -21.88 -4.13
CA THR A 877 -38.73 -23.04 -5.02
C THR A 877 -39.71 -22.91 -6.20
N ALA A 878 -40.92 -22.42 -5.96
CA ALA A 878 -41.92 -22.18 -7.01
C ALA A 878 -41.47 -21.03 -7.96
N LEU A 879 -40.97 -19.93 -7.41
CA LEU A 879 -40.41 -18.81 -8.18
C LEU A 879 -39.25 -19.27 -9.06
N ALA A 880 -38.33 -20.05 -8.51
CA ALA A 880 -37.20 -20.58 -9.28
C ALA A 880 -37.64 -21.48 -10.47
N ARG A 881 -38.69 -22.30 -10.26
CA ARG A 881 -39.27 -23.11 -11.35
C ARG A 881 -39.89 -22.25 -12.46
N GLU A 882 -40.65 -21.22 -12.09
CA GLU A 882 -41.27 -20.29 -13.06
C GLU A 882 -40.22 -19.48 -13.84
N MET A 883 -39.14 -19.03 -13.16
CA MET A 883 -38.05 -18.32 -13.80
C MET A 883 -37.27 -19.24 -14.77
N LEU A 884 -36.95 -20.48 -14.35
CA LEU A 884 -36.23 -21.44 -15.20
C LEU A 884 -37.12 -22.00 -16.33
N GLY A 885 -38.43 -22.10 -16.10
CA GLY A 885 -39.42 -22.53 -17.09
C GLY A 885 -39.78 -21.47 -18.12
N GLY A 886 -39.26 -20.24 -17.98
CA GLY A 886 -39.57 -19.11 -18.87
C GLY A 886 -40.95 -18.50 -18.62
N GLY A 887 -41.61 -18.89 -17.54
CA GLY A 887 -42.87 -18.31 -17.10
C GLY A 887 -42.72 -16.85 -16.66
N ILE A 888 -41.59 -16.50 -16.01
CA ILE A 888 -41.20 -15.15 -15.56
C ILE A 888 -39.77 -14.86 -16.06
N GLY A 889 -39.59 -13.75 -16.80
CA GLY A 889 -38.33 -13.34 -17.39
C GLY A 889 -37.85 -11.98 -16.90
N LYS A 890 -36.64 -11.55 -17.36
CA LYS A 890 -36.11 -10.21 -17.05
C LYS A 890 -37.02 -9.10 -17.58
N GLY A 891 -37.35 -8.16 -16.73
CA GLY A 891 -38.25 -7.05 -17.03
C GLY A 891 -39.73 -7.31 -16.67
N ASP A 892 -40.05 -8.54 -16.25
CA ASP A 892 -41.45 -8.86 -15.90
C ASP A 892 -41.84 -8.34 -14.51
N HIS A 893 -43.07 -7.91 -14.37
CA HIS A 893 -43.73 -7.63 -13.11
C HIS A 893 -44.64 -8.80 -12.78
N ALA A 894 -44.43 -9.47 -11.64
CA ALA A 894 -45.21 -10.61 -11.21
C ALA A 894 -45.82 -10.37 -9.82
N SER A 895 -47.06 -10.84 -9.62
CA SER A 895 -47.69 -10.87 -8.32
C SER A 895 -47.84 -12.32 -7.87
N ALA A 896 -47.31 -12.61 -6.65
CA ALA A 896 -47.47 -13.93 -6.04
C ALA A 896 -48.68 -13.95 -5.11
N ARG A 897 -49.54 -14.95 -5.25
CA ARG A 897 -50.71 -15.17 -4.38
C ARG A 897 -50.78 -16.65 -3.97
N TRP A 898 -51.47 -16.90 -2.88
CA TRP A 898 -51.82 -18.25 -2.45
C TRP A 898 -53.10 -18.70 -3.07
N ASP A 899 -53.20 -19.92 -3.60
CA ASP A 899 -54.41 -20.53 -4.13
C ASP A 899 -54.83 -21.67 -3.21
N ASP A 900 -55.87 -21.44 -2.39
CA ASP A 900 -56.43 -22.41 -1.43
C ASP A 900 -56.93 -23.70 -2.07
N LYS A 901 -57.37 -23.69 -3.35
CA LYS A 901 -57.87 -24.86 -4.06
C LYS A 901 -56.73 -25.74 -4.59
N ALA A 902 -55.69 -25.11 -5.01
CA ALA A 902 -54.51 -25.80 -5.58
C ALA A 902 -53.43 -26.06 -4.53
N GLU A 903 -53.53 -25.54 -3.31
CA GLU A 903 -52.58 -25.61 -2.20
C GLU A 903 -51.15 -25.25 -2.66
N ARG A 904 -51.01 -24.15 -3.44
CA ARG A 904 -49.74 -23.73 -3.96
C ARG A 904 -49.68 -22.23 -4.24
N VAL A 905 -48.45 -21.70 -4.30
CA VAL A 905 -48.19 -20.33 -4.76
C VAL A 905 -48.38 -20.23 -6.26
N VAL A 906 -49.15 -19.26 -6.71
CA VAL A 906 -49.40 -18.96 -8.13
C VAL A 906 -48.85 -17.56 -8.44
N PHE A 907 -48.17 -17.45 -9.56
CA PHE A 907 -47.62 -16.19 -10.04
C PHE A 907 -48.47 -15.66 -11.20
N GLU A 908 -48.92 -14.42 -11.10
CA GLU A 908 -49.63 -13.71 -12.16
C GLU A 908 -48.73 -12.58 -12.69
N ARG A 909 -48.56 -12.54 -14.02
CA ARG A 909 -47.90 -11.41 -14.66
C ARG A 909 -48.78 -10.19 -14.60
N LYS A 910 -48.26 -9.07 -14.10
CA LYS A 910 -48.91 -7.76 -14.18
C LYS A 910 -48.28 -6.96 -15.31
N GLU A 911 -49.07 -6.30 -16.14
CA GLU A 911 -48.55 -5.28 -17.05
C GLU A 911 -47.82 -4.20 -16.21
N PRO A 912 -46.65 -3.69 -16.68
CA PRO A 912 -45.95 -2.63 -15.99
C PRO A 912 -46.92 -1.45 -15.79
N PRO A 913 -46.91 -0.76 -14.65
CA PRO A 913 -47.74 0.41 -14.46
C PRO A 913 -47.46 1.40 -15.59
N GLN A 914 -48.46 1.75 -16.36
CA GLN A 914 -48.34 2.79 -17.38
C GLN A 914 -47.82 4.03 -16.69
N THR A 915 -46.65 4.48 -17.05
CA THR A 915 -46.09 5.77 -16.65
C THR A 915 -47.17 6.80 -16.93
N PRO A 916 -47.59 7.64 -15.97
CA PRO A 916 -48.54 8.71 -16.28
C PRO A 916 -47.98 9.50 -17.44
N ALA A 917 -48.75 9.61 -18.52
CA ALA A 917 -48.42 10.44 -19.68
C ALA A 917 -48.01 11.82 -19.17
N GLU A 918 -46.84 12.31 -19.57
CA GLU A 918 -46.46 13.70 -19.40
C GLU A 918 -47.65 14.58 -19.79
N PRO A 919 -48.03 15.56 -18.98
CA PRO A 919 -49.13 16.46 -19.35
C PRO A 919 -48.70 17.18 -20.63
N GLU A 920 -49.50 16.98 -21.68
CA GLU A 920 -49.38 17.72 -22.96
C GLU A 920 -49.28 19.21 -22.65
N GLN A 921 -48.21 19.82 -23.10
CA GLN A 921 -48.10 21.28 -23.10
C GLN A 921 -49.20 21.88 -23.96
N PRO A 922 -49.98 22.87 -23.47
CA PRO A 922 -51.01 23.49 -24.27
C PRO A 922 -50.35 24.30 -25.39
N ASP A 923 -50.85 24.04 -26.61
CA ASP A 923 -50.58 24.77 -27.84
C ASP A 923 -50.74 26.28 -27.62
N VAL A 924 -49.69 27.06 -27.76
CA VAL A 924 -49.71 28.52 -27.85
C VAL A 924 -50.02 28.89 -29.30
N ALA A 925 -51.30 29.02 -29.63
CA ALA A 925 -51.74 29.65 -30.85
C ALA A 925 -51.60 31.17 -30.77
N LYS A 926 -51.06 31.71 -31.82
CA LYS A 926 -50.91 33.12 -32.23
C LYS A 926 -52.09 34.03 -31.87
N ALA A 927 -51.77 35.17 -31.23
CA ALA A 927 -52.55 36.40 -31.40
C ALA A 927 -51.66 37.62 -31.24
N THR A 928 -51.39 38.26 -32.32
CA THR A 928 -51.43 39.64 -32.82
C THR A 928 -51.55 40.80 -31.83
N GLU A 929 -50.54 41.72 -32.01
CA GLU A 929 -50.53 43.18 -32.03
C GLU A 929 -51.38 44.02 -31.08
N THR A 930 -50.68 44.74 -30.19
CA THR A 930 -50.71 46.25 -29.92
C THR A 930 -51.98 46.98 -29.69
N PRO A 931 -52.03 48.23 -29.09
CA PRO A 931 -50.97 49.07 -28.51
C PRO A 931 -51.38 49.93 -27.24
N HIS A 932 -50.41 50.59 -26.63
CA HIS A 932 -50.39 51.91 -25.97
C HIS A 932 -51.25 52.20 -24.70
N GLY A 933 -50.52 52.85 -23.76
CA GLY A 933 -51.05 53.77 -22.74
C GLY A 933 -50.46 53.68 -21.44
N ASP A 934 -49.35 54.31 -21.21
CA ASP A 934 -49.08 55.59 -20.50
C ASP A 934 -49.53 55.67 -19.01
N ALA A 935 -48.64 56.18 -18.27
CA ALA A 935 -48.72 56.96 -17.05
C ALA A 935 -48.89 56.29 -15.68
N GLY A 936 -47.92 56.61 -14.91
CA GLY A 936 -48.11 57.27 -13.62
C GLY A 936 -47.53 56.58 -12.44
N LYS A 937 -46.38 57.07 -12.07
CA LYS A 937 -45.96 57.65 -10.77
C LYS A 937 -46.77 57.16 -9.56
N ASP A 938 -46.16 56.66 -8.50
CA ASP A 938 -45.53 57.50 -7.48
C ASP A 938 -45.28 56.65 -6.24
N SER A 939 -44.14 56.88 -5.69
CA SER A 939 -43.77 57.14 -4.33
C SER A 939 -44.07 56.14 -3.21
N SER A 940 -43.03 55.78 -2.58
CA SER A 940 -42.59 56.22 -1.28
C SER A 940 -42.68 55.22 -0.13
N LYS A 941 -41.57 54.99 0.34
CA LYS A 941 -41.11 55.20 1.75
C LYS A 941 -41.55 54.18 2.82
N LYS A 942 -40.53 53.69 3.34
CA LYS A 942 -40.03 53.81 4.74
C LYS A 942 -40.28 52.62 5.67
N LYS A 943 -39.12 52.24 6.16
CA LYS A 943 -38.68 52.18 7.54
C LYS A 943 -39.12 50.94 8.32
N SER A 944 -38.19 50.25 8.73
CA SER A 944 -37.27 50.27 9.88
C SER A 944 -37.63 49.27 10.97
N ALA A 945 -36.66 48.67 11.35
CA ALA A 945 -36.13 48.49 12.69
C ALA A 945 -36.63 47.26 13.42
N SER A 946 -35.71 46.48 13.77
CA SER A 946 -34.86 46.32 14.96
C SER A 946 -35.40 45.31 15.93
N ASP A 947 -34.47 44.53 16.28
CA ASP A 947 -33.97 44.12 17.59
C ASP A 947 -34.46 42.81 18.19
N ALA A 948 -33.48 42.04 18.40
CA ALA A 948 -33.00 41.46 19.61
C ALA A 948 -33.79 40.31 20.27
N SER A 949 -33.29 39.14 20.23
CA SER A 949 -32.66 38.48 21.40
C SER A 949 -31.93 37.25 20.98
#